data_c0eaf76392e27e4fd42110ae5c814c3b
#
_entry.id   c0eaf76392e27e4fd42110ae5c814c3b
#
_cell.length_a   1.000
_cell.length_b   1.000
_cell.length_c   1.000
_cell.angle_alpha   90.00
_cell.angle_beta   90.00
_cell.angle_gamma   90.00
#
_symmetry.space_group_name_H-M   'P 1'
#
loop_
_entity.id
_entity.type
_entity.pdbx_description
1 polymer ?
#
loop_
_entity_poly.entity_id
_entity_poly.type
_entity_poly.pdbx_seq_one_letter_code
_entity_poly.pdbx_strand_id
1 'polypeptide(L)'
;SRGKTIVKEWLYQILRDKFNIVRSPRSYNSQIGVPLSLWDIDDNTEMAIIEAGISKPDEMHSLAKMICPTATVITNIGDEHKEGFTSIEEKCIEKLRLSKGSDYIIYNSDDSVIVNGLIDLSFGTQEICWSKTISDAPLFISSIIRHKKSTDINFTYLFFAEKITIPFTEDADIENAITCLATLLAMRILFNDDIREKFANLSPTGSRIDVIEGVNNCLLIHDTYTSDYLSLAPSIDFALRRKAQQRSVTVILSDVLKENIPTNEVYNEIAKLFKAKKIDRIIGIGKDISSHKNLFPSHSLFFENTNAFLAKMEPSNFSNELVLLKGAPEFKFDRIYEILEEKQHESVLEVNLEAVTHNFNFYRSHLKPDTKIVCMLKASGYGAGSLELARTLQSQGAAYIAVAAHDEGIELRKAGITMPIMVLNPKVVNYKTLFDYHLEPEIFSYEMCHEFINEAEKYGVKDYPIHIKLDTGMHRLGFIYEELPELINTLKSQNAVKPSSIFSHLATADDFEETDYAKMQLEYFEKCSNFFCSSFDFQIIRHILNTDGILRFPEYQYEMVRLGIGLYGIPTLGNGYDDCLEPVSSLKSVIIQIREWEAGTTIGYGRHGVLKRKSKIATIPIGYADGFNRLLGQGVGEVFINGKRVPTIGNICMDIFMADVTDVECKIGDKVEIFGKNISVTEVANKIGTIPYEVLTSVAPRIKRIYYRE
;
A
#
# COMPACT_ATOMS: atom_id res chain seq x y z
N SER A 1 -7.29 17.80 2.03
CA SER A 1 -7.61 16.93 3.18
C SER A 1 -7.94 15.53 2.69
N ARG A 2 -7.26 14.54 3.22
CA ARG A 2 -7.52 13.12 2.93
C ARG A 2 -8.69 12.62 3.77
N GLY A 3 -9.33 11.52 3.37
CA GLY A 3 -10.35 10.85 4.18
C GLY A 3 -11.79 11.36 4.02
N LYS A 4 -12.06 12.51 3.43
CA LYS A 4 -13.42 13.04 3.27
C LYS A 4 -14.40 12.04 2.65
N THR A 5 -14.03 11.50 1.49
CA THR A 5 -14.86 10.53 0.76
C THR A 5 -15.03 9.24 1.57
N ILE A 6 -13.97 8.79 2.25
CA ILE A 6 -14.02 7.57 3.09
C ILE A 6 -14.98 7.78 4.26
N VAL A 7 -14.82 8.86 5.02
CA VAL A 7 -15.70 9.18 6.17
C VAL A 7 -17.16 9.30 5.73
N LYS A 8 -17.42 9.99 4.61
CA LYS A 8 -18.78 10.11 4.02
C LYS A 8 -19.37 8.72 3.71
N GLU A 9 -18.64 7.87 3.00
CA GLU A 9 -19.11 6.54 2.61
C GLU A 9 -19.28 5.61 3.81
N TRP A 10 -18.39 5.66 4.79
CA TRP A 10 -18.52 4.86 6.01
C TRP A 10 -19.67 5.32 6.90
N LEU A 11 -19.89 6.62 7.06
CA LEU A 11 -21.08 7.12 7.74
C LEU A 11 -22.37 6.64 7.04
N TYR A 12 -22.38 6.64 5.70
CA TYR A 12 -23.49 6.07 4.95
C TYR A 12 -23.65 4.56 5.20
N GLN A 13 -22.57 3.76 5.15
CA GLN A 13 -22.63 2.32 5.43
C GLN A 13 -23.19 2.03 6.84
N ILE A 14 -22.83 2.84 7.83
CA ILE A 14 -23.26 2.65 9.22
C ILE A 14 -24.73 3.05 9.41
N LEU A 15 -25.21 4.07 8.71
CA LEU A 15 -26.47 4.74 9.00
C LEU A 15 -27.63 4.43 8.03
N ARG A 16 -27.34 3.90 6.83
CA ARG A 16 -28.34 3.71 5.75
C ARG A 16 -29.57 2.87 6.14
N ASP A 17 -29.42 1.94 7.08
CA ASP A 17 -30.55 1.10 7.52
C ASP A 17 -31.43 1.81 8.57
N LYS A 18 -31.02 2.99 9.05
CA LYS A 18 -31.73 3.76 10.08
C LYS A 18 -32.34 5.04 9.54
N PHE A 19 -31.78 5.60 8.50
CA PHE A 19 -32.17 6.90 7.95
C PHE A 19 -32.24 6.82 6.41
N ASN A 20 -33.16 7.58 5.84
CA ASN A 20 -33.17 7.85 4.41
C ASN A 20 -32.09 8.92 4.10
N ILE A 21 -30.97 8.52 3.51
CA ILE A 21 -29.76 9.33 3.39
C ILE A 21 -29.50 9.74 1.94
N VAL A 22 -29.40 11.03 1.70
CA VAL A 22 -28.79 11.58 0.48
C VAL A 22 -27.30 11.83 0.76
N ARG A 23 -26.41 11.44 -0.14
CA ARG A 23 -24.97 11.73 -0.03
C ARG A 23 -24.38 12.18 -1.35
N SER A 24 -23.30 12.98 -1.29
CA SER A 24 -22.56 13.36 -2.49
C SER A 24 -22.11 12.12 -3.27
N PRO A 25 -22.46 11.97 -4.57
CA PRO A 25 -21.96 10.88 -5.41
C PRO A 25 -20.44 11.00 -5.55
N ARG A 26 -19.68 9.93 -5.25
CA ARG A 26 -18.21 9.94 -5.34
C ARG A 26 -17.58 11.14 -4.62
N SER A 27 -16.69 11.88 -5.30
CA SER A 27 -16.04 13.10 -4.80
C SER A 27 -16.67 14.35 -5.43
N TYR A 28 -18.01 14.43 -5.52
CA TYR A 28 -18.74 15.63 -5.96
C TYR A 28 -18.70 16.69 -4.87
N ASN A 29 -17.51 17.29 -4.69
CA ASN A 29 -17.20 18.20 -3.60
C ASN A 29 -16.88 19.64 -4.05
N SER A 30 -16.97 19.93 -5.36
CA SER A 30 -16.66 21.23 -5.95
C SER A 30 -17.87 22.17 -5.98
N GLN A 31 -17.66 23.42 -6.42
CA GLN A 31 -18.70 24.43 -6.65
C GLN A 31 -19.81 23.96 -7.61
N ILE A 32 -19.57 22.96 -8.42
CA ILE A 32 -20.56 22.35 -9.33
C ILE A 32 -21.10 21.04 -8.72
N GLY A 33 -20.27 20.23 -8.10
CA GLY A 33 -20.65 18.93 -7.57
C GLY A 33 -21.57 19.00 -6.35
N VAL A 34 -21.34 19.98 -5.47
CA VAL A 34 -22.18 20.18 -4.27
C VAL A 34 -23.62 20.54 -4.61
N PRO A 35 -23.91 21.55 -5.47
CA PRO A 35 -25.29 21.83 -5.89
C PRO A 35 -26.00 20.63 -6.51
N LEU A 36 -25.31 19.85 -7.33
CA LEU A 36 -25.86 18.64 -7.92
C LEU A 36 -26.21 17.58 -6.85
N SER A 37 -25.39 17.47 -5.81
CA SER A 37 -25.67 16.56 -4.68
C SER A 37 -26.85 17.01 -3.84
N LEU A 38 -27.05 18.33 -3.69
CA LEU A 38 -28.18 18.90 -2.94
C LEU A 38 -29.51 18.79 -3.70
N TRP A 39 -29.45 18.68 -5.04
CA TRP A 39 -30.64 18.51 -5.87
C TRP A 39 -31.39 17.20 -5.62
N ASP A 40 -30.69 16.17 -5.10
CA ASP A 40 -31.28 14.88 -4.79
C ASP A 40 -32.04 14.86 -3.43
N ILE A 41 -32.00 15.95 -2.65
CA ILE A 41 -32.71 16.06 -1.37
C ILE A 41 -34.19 16.31 -1.64
N ASP A 42 -35.05 15.48 -1.07
CA ASP A 42 -36.50 15.56 -1.13
C ASP A 42 -37.15 15.55 0.28
N ASP A 43 -38.49 15.60 0.32
CA ASP A 43 -39.27 15.59 1.57
C ASP A 43 -39.13 14.30 2.40
N ASN A 44 -38.60 13.21 1.83
CA ASN A 44 -38.37 11.96 2.50
C ASN A 44 -36.92 11.86 3.05
N THR A 45 -36.07 12.78 2.71
CA THR A 45 -34.67 12.78 3.13
C THR A 45 -34.54 13.16 4.61
N GLU A 46 -34.08 12.21 5.44
CA GLU A 46 -33.89 12.42 6.88
C GLU A 46 -32.49 12.93 7.20
N MET A 47 -31.50 12.62 6.36
CA MET A 47 -30.10 13.01 6.53
C MET A 47 -29.43 13.28 5.19
N ALA A 48 -28.58 14.30 5.13
CA ALA A 48 -27.73 14.56 3.98
C ALA A 48 -26.25 14.55 4.40
N ILE A 49 -25.40 13.76 3.72
CA ILE A 49 -23.95 13.68 3.97
C ILE A 49 -23.25 14.28 2.74
N ILE A 50 -22.89 15.54 2.82
CA ILE A 50 -22.33 16.30 1.71
C ILE A 50 -20.83 16.48 1.86
N GLU A 51 -20.06 16.09 0.85
CA GLU A 51 -18.62 16.30 0.79
C GLU A 51 -18.32 17.66 0.19
N ALA A 52 -17.59 18.54 0.93
CA ALA A 52 -17.17 19.86 0.47
C ALA A 52 -15.66 19.94 0.25
N GLY A 53 -15.22 20.42 -0.89
CA GLY A 53 -13.83 20.60 -1.28
C GLY A 53 -13.58 21.97 -1.89
N ILE A 54 -12.39 22.52 -1.65
CA ILE A 54 -11.95 23.81 -2.18
C ILE A 54 -10.56 23.70 -2.80
N SER A 55 -10.31 24.54 -3.79
CA SER A 55 -9.01 24.71 -4.44
C SER A 55 -8.46 26.14 -4.33
N LYS A 56 -9.30 27.10 -3.99
CA LYS A 56 -8.95 28.53 -3.89
C LYS A 56 -9.63 29.19 -2.68
N PRO A 57 -9.11 30.32 -2.17
CA PRO A 57 -9.79 31.15 -1.18
C PRO A 57 -11.21 31.56 -1.61
N ASP A 58 -12.07 31.82 -0.63
CA ASP A 58 -13.47 32.23 -0.73
C ASP A 58 -14.45 31.22 -1.36
N GLU A 59 -13.98 30.05 -1.82
CA GLU A 59 -14.87 28.99 -2.34
C GLU A 59 -15.74 28.37 -1.23
N MET A 60 -15.19 28.21 -0.01
CA MET A 60 -15.92 27.56 1.09
C MET A 60 -17.09 28.39 1.60
N HIS A 61 -16.98 29.72 1.53
CA HIS A 61 -18.09 30.61 1.89
C HIS A 61 -19.34 30.38 1.03
N SER A 62 -19.15 30.16 -0.25
CA SER A 62 -20.26 29.87 -1.18
C SER A 62 -20.86 28.49 -0.91
N LEU A 63 -20.01 27.47 -0.66
CA LEU A 63 -20.47 26.12 -0.32
C LEU A 63 -21.22 26.10 1.01
N ALA A 64 -20.73 26.80 2.04
CA ALA A 64 -21.38 26.88 3.34
C ALA A 64 -22.80 27.45 3.26
N LYS A 65 -23.01 28.48 2.42
CA LYS A 65 -24.34 29.07 2.18
C LYS A 65 -25.30 28.11 1.48
N MET A 66 -24.80 27.28 0.59
CA MET A 66 -25.63 26.31 -0.14
C MET A 66 -25.96 25.07 0.72
N ILE A 67 -24.99 24.56 1.49
CA ILE A 67 -25.15 23.35 2.28
C ILE A 67 -25.93 23.62 3.56
N CYS A 68 -25.70 24.77 4.22
CA CYS A 68 -26.26 25.11 5.55
C CYS A 68 -26.12 23.94 6.53
N PRO A 69 -24.91 23.46 6.82
CA PRO A 69 -24.72 22.20 7.56
C PRO A 69 -25.14 22.33 9.03
N THR A 70 -25.84 21.33 9.56
CA THR A 70 -26.11 21.17 11.00
C THR A 70 -24.83 20.71 11.73
N ALA A 71 -24.04 19.83 11.10
CA ALA A 71 -22.78 19.35 11.62
C ALA A 71 -21.67 19.43 10.55
N THR A 72 -20.51 19.95 10.92
CA THR A 72 -19.32 20.01 10.06
C THR A 72 -18.26 19.05 10.57
N VAL A 73 -17.76 18.18 9.70
CA VAL A 73 -16.70 17.22 10.00
C VAL A 73 -15.41 17.60 9.30
N ILE A 74 -14.35 17.86 10.05
CA ILE A 74 -13.03 18.16 9.54
C ILE A 74 -12.14 16.90 9.72
N THR A 75 -11.79 16.25 8.62
CA THR A 75 -10.99 15.02 8.66
C THR A 75 -9.51 15.30 8.95
N ASN A 76 -8.89 16.15 8.17
CA ASN A 76 -7.52 16.65 8.38
C ASN A 76 -7.22 17.84 7.46
N ILE A 77 -6.11 18.53 7.68
CA ILE A 77 -5.58 19.58 6.82
C ILE A 77 -4.27 19.09 6.21
N GLY A 78 -4.27 18.67 4.95
CA GLY A 78 -3.09 18.15 4.24
C GLY A 78 -2.58 19.10 3.15
N ASP A 79 -1.46 18.72 2.54
CA ASP A 79 -0.75 19.50 1.50
C ASP A 79 -1.43 19.57 0.12
N GLU A 80 -2.52 18.87 -0.09
CA GLU A 80 -3.25 18.89 -1.38
C GLU A 80 -3.72 20.30 -1.74
N HIS A 81 -3.55 20.70 -3.00
CA HIS A 81 -3.88 22.06 -3.50
C HIS A 81 -3.10 23.20 -2.83
N LYS A 82 -1.85 22.96 -2.47
CA LYS A 82 -0.93 24.01 -1.93
C LYS A 82 -0.80 25.20 -2.87
N GLU A 83 -0.91 24.99 -4.17
CA GLU A 83 -0.75 26.00 -5.21
C GLU A 83 -1.81 27.12 -5.15
N GLY A 84 -2.95 26.87 -4.48
CA GLY A 84 -4.06 27.84 -4.34
C GLY A 84 -4.05 28.66 -3.06
N PHE A 85 -3.15 28.40 -2.10
CA PHE A 85 -3.11 29.04 -0.79
C PHE A 85 -1.69 29.47 -0.44
N THR A 86 -1.56 30.58 0.31
CA THR A 86 -0.25 31.12 0.71
C THR A 86 0.37 30.35 1.89
N SER A 87 -0.48 29.73 2.73
CA SER A 87 -0.03 28.92 3.88
C SER A 87 -1.05 27.83 4.22
N ILE A 88 -0.67 26.89 5.08
CA ILE A 88 -1.53 25.81 5.60
C ILE A 88 -2.58 26.37 6.57
N GLU A 89 -2.24 27.43 7.29
CA GLU A 89 -3.13 28.13 8.21
C GLU A 89 -4.25 28.84 7.44
N GLU A 90 -3.93 29.58 6.38
CA GLU A 90 -4.93 30.19 5.49
C GLU A 90 -5.89 29.15 4.94
N LYS A 91 -5.37 28.03 4.46
CA LYS A 91 -6.16 26.92 3.96
C LYS A 91 -7.04 26.30 5.04
N CYS A 92 -6.53 26.19 6.28
CA CYS A 92 -7.29 25.72 7.43
C CYS A 92 -8.46 26.65 7.73
N ILE A 93 -8.19 27.93 7.89
CA ILE A 93 -9.21 28.96 8.15
C ILE A 93 -10.30 28.94 7.06
N GLU A 94 -9.91 28.84 5.80
CA GLU A 94 -10.87 28.75 4.70
C GLU A 94 -11.78 27.51 4.81
N LYS A 95 -11.24 26.34 5.16
CA LYS A 95 -12.04 25.13 5.34
C LYS A 95 -12.95 25.21 6.57
N LEU A 96 -12.47 25.80 7.66
CA LEU A 96 -13.24 25.98 8.88
C LEU A 96 -14.42 26.92 8.68
N ARG A 97 -14.43 27.79 7.66
CA ARG A 97 -15.61 28.63 7.30
C ARG A 97 -16.86 27.81 6.99
N LEU A 98 -16.73 26.52 6.65
CA LEU A 98 -17.87 25.61 6.48
C LEU A 98 -18.67 25.47 7.78
N SER A 99 -18.02 25.53 8.95
CA SER A 99 -18.69 25.38 10.24
C SER A 99 -19.47 26.64 10.70
N LYS A 100 -19.36 27.74 9.95
CA LYS A 100 -20.09 28.97 10.29
C LYS A 100 -21.59 28.76 10.19
N GLY A 101 -22.27 28.74 11.33
CA GLY A 101 -23.69 28.47 11.43
C GLY A 101 -24.07 27.01 11.63
N SER A 102 -23.10 26.10 11.72
CA SER A 102 -23.33 24.72 12.16
C SER A 102 -23.57 24.66 13.69
N ASP A 103 -24.39 23.71 14.12
CA ASP A 103 -24.58 23.44 15.55
C ASP A 103 -23.34 22.76 16.13
N TYR A 104 -22.70 21.86 15.34
CA TYR A 104 -21.56 21.04 15.77
C TYR A 104 -20.39 21.14 14.79
N ILE A 105 -19.16 21.12 15.34
CA ILE A 105 -17.93 20.85 14.59
C ILE A 105 -17.20 19.66 15.19
N ILE A 106 -16.85 18.69 14.33
CA ILE A 106 -16.16 17.44 14.71
C ILE A 106 -14.76 17.46 14.10
N TYR A 107 -13.73 17.25 14.95
CA TYR A 107 -12.33 17.31 14.51
C TYR A 107 -11.39 16.55 15.44
N ASN A 108 -10.13 16.36 15.01
CA ASN A 108 -9.03 15.84 15.80
C ASN A 108 -8.34 16.97 16.58
N SER A 109 -8.39 16.96 17.91
CA SER A 109 -7.74 17.95 18.76
C SER A 109 -6.23 17.75 18.93
N ASP A 110 -5.67 16.65 18.42
CA ASP A 110 -4.21 16.47 18.32
C ASP A 110 -3.62 17.26 17.13
N ASP A 111 -4.45 17.74 16.18
CA ASP A 111 -4.04 18.58 15.06
C ASP A 111 -4.00 20.06 15.46
N SER A 112 -2.81 20.54 15.78
CA SER A 112 -2.59 21.94 16.24
C SER A 112 -3.01 22.99 15.21
N VAL A 113 -2.97 22.69 13.90
CA VAL A 113 -3.38 23.61 12.84
C VAL A 113 -4.89 23.86 12.91
N ILE A 114 -5.67 22.79 13.14
CA ILE A 114 -7.13 22.88 13.29
C ILE A 114 -7.48 23.63 14.58
N VAL A 115 -6.85 23.27 15.69
CA VAL A 115 -7.10 23.88 17.00
C VAL A 115 -6.82 25.40 16.97
N ASN A 116 -5.68 25.80 16.44
CA ASN A 116 -5.32 27.21 16.31
C ASN A 116 -6.31 27.97 15.39
N GLY A 117 -6.69 27.38 14.26
CA GLY A 117 -7.66 27.97 13.34
C GLY A 117 -9.06 28.17 13.96
N LEU A 118 -9.50 27.28 14.87
CA LEU A 118 -10.76 27.43 15.59
C LEU A 118 -10.73 28.56 16.61
N ILE A 119 -9.62 28.74 17.32
CA ILE A 119 -9.43 29.86 18.26
C ILE A 119 -9.57 31.20 17.52
N ASP A 120 -9.00 31.32 16.31
CA ASP A 120 -9.05 32.53 15.51
C ASP A 120 -10.46 32.88 15.00
N LEU A 121 -11.32 31.87 14.78
CA LEU A 121 -12.60 32.05 14.11
C LEU A 121 -13.81 32.28 15.05
N SER A 122 -13.78 31.74 16.28
CA SER A 122 -14.79 31.93 17.36
C SER A 122 -16.27 31.90 16.89
N PHE A 123 -16.68 30.85 16.14
CA PHE A 123 -18.03 30.80 15.52
C PHE A 123 -19.19 30.48 16.50
N GLY A 124 -18.92 30.15 17.75
CA GLY A 124 -19.95 29.75 18.73
C GLY A 124 -20.55 28.36 18.47
N THR A 125 -19.95 27.58 17.59
CA THR A 125 -20.32 26.20 17.28
C THR A 125 -19.91 25.27 18.44
N GLN A 126 -20.72 24.27 18.77
CA GLN A 126 -20.35 23.28 19.80
C GLN A 126 -19.24 22.35 19.25
N GLU A 127 -18.12 22.32 19.95
CA GLU A 127 -16.97 21.52 19.56
C GLU A 127 -17.08 20.10 20.11
N ILE A 128 -16.96 19.09 19.24
CA ILE A 128 -16.87 17.67 19.57
C ILE A 128 -15.55 17.16 19.01
N CYS A 129 -14.52 17.15 19.84
CA CYS A 129 -13.22 16.67 19.42
C CYS A 129 -12.90 15.26 19.92
N TRP A 130 -12.02 14.60 19.19
CA TRP A 130 -11.40 13.37 19.61
C TRP A 130 -9.88 13.53 19.71
N SER A 131 -9.24 12.74 20.60
CA SER A 131 -7.81 12.79 20.83
C SER A 131 -7.24 11.42 21.19
N LYS A 132 -5.99 11.19 20.79
CA LYS A 132 -5.17 10.06 21.23
C LYS A 132 -4.24 10.45 22.40
N THR A 133 -4.08 11.75 22.67
CA THR A 133 -3.10 12.27 23.63
C THR A 133 -3.74 13.04 24.79
N ILE A 134 -4.89 13.66 24.59
CA ILE A 134 -5.58 14.50 25.59
C ILE A 134 -6.67 13.67 26.26
N SER A 135 -6.42 13.22 27.51
CA SER A 135 -7.34 12.35 28.27
C SER A 135 -8.69 12.98 28.57
N ASP A 136 -8.77 14.30 28.62
CA ASP A 136 -9.99 15.06 28.93
C ASP A 136 -10.81 15.42 27.69
N ALA A 137 -10.38 14.96 26.49
CA ALA A 137 -11.15 15.14 25.26
C ALA A 137 -12.51 14.42 25.36
N PRO A 138 -13.60 14.97 24.78
CA PRO A 138 -14.93 14.35 24.79
C PRO A 138 -14.92 12.90 24.32
N LEU A 139 -14.13 12.59 23.28
CA LEU A 139 -13.83 11.23 22.85
C LEU A 139 -12.32 10.99 22.97
N PHE A 140 -11.91 10.26 23.99
CA PHE A 140 -10.51 9.90 24.22
C PHE A 140 -10.23 8.48 23.74
N ILE A 141 -9.22 8.31 22.89
CA ILE A 141 -8.78 7.01 22.39
C ILE A 141 -7.71 6.45 23.33
N SER A 142 -8.10 5.51 24.18
CA SER A 142 -7.24 4.98 25.23
C SER A 142 -6.20 3.98 24.73
N SER A 143 -6.52 3.18 23.68
CA SER A 143 -5.56 2.31 23.01
C SER A 143 -6.04 1.86 21.64
N ILE A 144 -5.09 1.51 20.77
CA ILE A 144 -5.29 0.95 19.42
C ILE A 144 -4.52 -0.35 19.34
N ILE A 145 -5.24 -1.48 19.18
CA ILE A 145 -4.65 -2.82 19.12
C ILE A 145 -4.87 -3.37 17.71
N ARG A 146 -3.78 -3.53 16.95
CA ARG A 146 -3.83 -4.05 15.59
C ARG A 146 -3.66 -5.57 15.58
N HIS A 147 -4.55 -6.24 14.87
CA HIS A 147 -4.50 -7.67 14.59
C HIS A 147 -4.06 -7.91 13.14
N LYS A 148 -4.04 -9.16 12.69
CA LYS A 148 -3.64 -9.54 11.32
C LYS A 148 -4.43 -8.78 10.23
N LYS A 149 -5.76 -8.66 10.36
CA LYS A 149 -6.69 -8.08 9.36
C LYS A 149 -7.71 -7.11 9.97
N SER A 150 -7.54 -6.72 11.22
CA SER A 150 -8.48 -5.85 11.94
C SER A 150 -7.77 -5.02 12.99
N THR A 151 -8.44 -3.99 13.49
CA THR A 151 -7.94 -3.15 14.58
C THR A 151 -9.04 -2.95 15.61
N ASP A 152 -8.71 -3.18 16.87
CA ASP A 152 -9.54 -2.81 18.02
C ASP A 152 -9.17 -1.39 18.45
N ILE A 153 -10.16 -0.51 18.54
CA ILE A 153 -10.02 0.87 19.00
C ILE A 153 -10.78 0.97 20.32
N ASN A 154 -10.04 1.08 21.43
CA ASN A 154 -10.60 1.30 22.74
C ASN A 154 -10.69 2.80 22.99
N PHE A 155 -11.84 3.25 23.52
CA PHE A 155 -12.09 4.67 23.73
C PHE A 155 -12.92 4.93 25.00
N THR A 156 -12.85 6.16 25.48
CA THR A 156 -13.70 6.65 26.56
C THR A 156 -14.55 7.81 26.04
N TYR A 157 -15.85 7.75 26.27
CA TYR A 157 -16.80 8.82 25.98
C TYR A 157 -17.74 9.04 27.16
N LEU A 158 -17.84 10.27 27.67
CA LEU A 158 -18.66 10.62 28.84
C LEU A 158 -18.46 9.66 30.04
N PHE A 159 -17.22 9.30 30.32
CA PHE A 159 -16.77 8.37 31.38
C PHE A 159 -17.08 6.88 31.15
N PHE A 160 -17.65 6.50 30.02
CA PHE A 160 -17.85 5.10 29.64
C PHE A 160 -16.70 4.62 28.76
N ALA A 161 -16.06 3.53 29.15
CA ALA A 161 -15.05 2.85 28.35
C ALA A 161 -15.73 1.86 27.40
N GLU A 162 -15.45 1.96 26.12
CA GLU A 162 -16.05 1.20 25.04
C GLU A 162 -15.03 0.78 24.00
N LYS A 163 -15.45 -0.10 23.09
CA LYS A 163 -14.59 -0.60 22.01
C LYS A 163 -15.34 -0.72 20.69
N ILE A 164 -14.66 -0.38 19.60
CA ILE A 164 -15.04 -0.79 18.24
C ILE A 164 -13.92 -1.63 17.62
N THR A 165 -14.29 -2.52 16.71
CA THR A 165 -13.35 -3.26 15.84
C THR A 165 -13.61 -2.84 14.40
N ILE A 166 -12.55 -2.60 13.62
CA ILE A 166 -12.63 -2.29 12.20
C ILE A 166 -11.82 -3.30 11.39
N PRO A 167 -12.21 -3.64 10.14
CA PRO A 167 -11.51 -4.60 9.30
C PRO A 167 -10.34 -3.97 8.51
N PHE A 168 -9.62 -3.02 9.14
CA PHE A 168 -8.50 -2.28 8.55
C PHE A 168 -7.38 -2.12 9.56
N THR A 169 -6.15 -1.94 9.08
CA THR A 169 -4.96 -1.77 9.93
C THR A 169 -4.17 -0.50 9.62
N GLU A 170 -4.53 0.24 8.56
CA GLU A 170 -3.86 1.46 8.14
C GLU A 170 -4.21 2.64 9.07
N ASP A 171 -3.23 3.49 9.39
CA ASP A 171 -3.43 4.64 10.29
C ASP A 171 -4.52 5.59 9.79
N ALA A 172 -4.56 5.84 8.48
CA ALA A 172 -5.58 6.71 7.88
C ALA A 172 -7.00 6.16 8.06
N ASP A 173 -7.18 4.84 7.95
CA ASP A 173 -8.49 4.19 8.13
C ASP A 173 -8.90 4.19 9.60
N ILE A 174 -7.95 4.00 10.52
CA ILE A 174 -8.20 4.12 11.95
C ILE A 174 -8.68 5.54 12.30
N GLU A 175 -8.03 6.58 11.79
CA GLU A 175 -8.44 7.97 12.00
C GLU A 175 -9.79 8.30 11.36
N ASN A 176 -10.05 7.78 10.16
CA ASN A 176 -11.36 7.93 9.52
C ASN A 176 -12.47 7.25 10.33
N ALA A 177 -12.22 6.05 10.87
CA ALA A 177 -13.17 5.34 11.73
C ALA A 177 -13.44 6.08 13.05
N ILE A 178 -12.39 6.62 13.69
CA ILE A 178 -12.53 7.46 14.88
C ILE A 178 -13.36 8.72 14.56
N THR A 179 -13.13 9.34 13.41
CA THR A 179 -13.88 10.51 12.94
C THR A 179 -15.36 10.16 12.69
N CYS A 180 -15.65 8.98 12.10
CA CYS A 180 -17.03 8.48 12.00
C CYS A 180 -17.66 8.28 13.37
N LEU A 181 -16.96 7.64 14.30
CA LEU A 181 -17.43 7.43 15.67
C LEU A 181 -17.74 8.76 16.37
N ALA A 182 -16.82 9.73 16.31
CA ALA A 182 -17.03 11.07 16.87
C ALA A 182 -18.27 11.75 16.27
N THR A 183 -18.49 11.58 14.97
CA THR A 183 -19.67 12.13 14.29
C THR A 183 -20.98 11.50 14.79
N LEU A 184 -21.02 10.17 14.96
CA LEU A 184 -22.20 9.48 15.50
C LEU A 184 -22.52 9.96 16.91
N LEU A 185 -21.50 10.11 17.76
CA LEU A 185 -21.65 10.56 19.14
C LEU A 185 -22.11 12.03 19.21
N ALA A 186 -21.57 12.90 18.35
CA ALA A 186 -22.00 14.29 18.21
C ALA A 186 -23.49 14.41 17.84
N MET A 187 -23.95 13.55 16.94
CA MET A 187 -25.33 13.48 16.48
C MET A 187 -26.25 12.73 17.47
N ARG A 188 -25.73 12.33 18.63
CA ARG A 188 -26.44 11.58 19.68
C ARG A 188 -27.06 10.26 19.19
N ILE A 189 -26.44 9.64 18.21
CA ILE A 189 -26.83 8.32 17.74
C ILE A 189 -26.37 7.30 18.79
N LEU A 190 -27.32 6.50 19.28
CA LEU A 190 -27.07 5.55 20.36
C LEU A 190 -26.01 4.52 19.95
N PHE A 191 -24.93 4.49 20.71
CA PHE A 191 -23.87 3.49 20.53
C PHE A 191 -24.34 2.16 21.17
N ASN A 192 -24.49 1.13 20.35
CA ASN A 192 -24.99 -0.19 20.73
C ASN A 192 -24.30 -1.31 19.91
N ASP A 193 -24.69 -2.55 20.14
CA ASP A 193 -24.08 -3.70 19.46
C ASP A 193 -24.29 -3.68 17.94
N ASP A 194 -25.39 -3.15 17.43
CA ASP A 194 -25.63 -2.97 16.00
C ASP A 194 -24.60 -2.00 15.37
N ILE A 195 -24.30 -0.89 16.03
CA ILE A 195 -23.25 0.05 15.57
C ILE A 195 -21.87 -0.59 15.61
N ARG A 196 -21.54 -1.38 16.66
CA ARG A 196 -20.27 -2.14 16.73
C ARG A 196 -20.14 -3.12 15.58
N GLU A 197 -21.20 -3.86 15.28
CA GLU A 197 -21.22 -4.81 14.18
C GLU A 197 -21.02 -4.11 12.82
N LYS A 198 -21.63 -2.93 12.62
CA LYS A 198 -21.45 -2.13 11.41
C LYS A 198 -20.01 -1.63 11.24
N PHE A 199 -19.34 -1.23 12.32
CA PHE A 199 -17.91 -0.90 12.25
C PHE A 199 -17.05 -2.12 11.89
N ALA A 200 -17.36 -3.29 12.41
CA ALA A 200 -16.64 -4.54 12.09
C ALA A 200 -16.84 -5.00 10.63
N ASN A 201 -17.95 -4.61 10.01
CA ASN A 201 -18.31 -4.96 8.63
C ASN A 201 -18.10 -3.81 7.63
N LEU A 202 -17.36 -2.76 7.97
CA LEU A 202 -17.02 -1.69 7.04
C LEU A 202 -16.28 -2.23 5.82
N SER A 203 -16.68 -1.77 4.65
CA SER A 203 -16.02 -2.12 3.39
C SER A 203 -15.02 -1.04 2.97
N PRO A 204 -13.93 -1.40 2.28
CA PRO A 204 -12.98 -0.43 1.73
C PRO A 204 -13.72 0.56 0.81
N THR A 205 -13.43 1.83 0.98
CA THR A 205 -13.96 2.90 0.13
C THR A 205 -12.79 3.54 -0.61
N GLY A 206 -12.43 2.99 -1.75
CA GLY A 206 -11.37 3.53 -2.58
C GLY A 206 -11.77 3.50 -4.03
N SER A 207 -12.21 4.62 -4.60
CA SER A 207 -12.37 4.73 -6.04
C SER A 207 -11.00 5.01 -6.68
N ARG A 208 -10.14 4.01 -6.79
CA ARG A 208 -9.11 4.02 -7.82
C ARG A 208 -9.75 3.45 -9.08
N ILE A 209 -10.03 4.34 -10.04
CA ILE A 209 -10.28 3.91 -11.40
C ILE A 209 -8.90 3.66 -12.00
N ASP A 210 -8.54 2.40 -12.15
CA ASP A 210 -7.32 2.02 -12.82
C ASP A 210 -7.55 2.04 -14.33
N VAL A 211 -6.59 2.62 -15.06
CA VAL A 211 -6.62 2.69 -16.53
C VAL A 211 -5.34 2.03 -17.03
N ILE A 212 -5.48 0.94 -17.74
CA ILE A 212 -4.35 0.18 -18.29
C ILE A 212 -4.58 -0.22 -19.75
N GLU A 213 -3.50 -0.52 -20.45
CA GLU A 213 -3.58 -1.17 -21.76
C GLU A 213 -4.03 -2.63 -21.57
N GLY A 214 -5.01 -3.03 -22.36
CA GLY A 214 -5.53 -4.39 -22.40
C GLY A 214 -5.15 -5.12 -23.67
N VAL A 215 -5.49 -6.40 -23.71
CA VAL A 215 -5.25 -7.27 -24.89
C VAL A 215 -5.82 -6.67 -26.18
N ASN A 216 -5.19 -6.98 -27.31
CA ASN A 216 -5.65 -6.62 -28.65
C ASN A 216 -5.95 -5.13 -28.83
N ASN A 217 -5.07 -4.25 -28.32
CA ASN A 217 -5.22 -2.79 -28.37
C ASN A 217 -6.47 -2.26 -27.66
N CYS A 218 -6.95 -2.93 -26.61
CA CYS A 218 -8.02 -2.44 -25.76
C CYS A 218 -7.46 -1.45 -24.72
N LEU A 219 -8.31 -0.54 -24.23
CA LEU A 219 -8.05 0.26 -23.05
C LEU A 219 -9.01 -0.18 -21.96
N LEU A 220 -8.49 -0.72 -20.86
CA LEU A 220 -9.30 -1.18 -19.73
C LEU A 220 -9.44 -0.09 -18.69
N ILE A 221 -10.66 0.08 -18.21
CA ILE A 221 -10.99 0.95 -17.08
C ILE A 221 -11.65 0.10 -16.02
N HIS A 222 -10.95 -0.06 -14.89
CA HIS A 222 -11.37 -0.90 -13.77
C HIS A 222 -12.02 -0.03 -12.69
N ASP A 223 -13.32 -0.21 -12.46
CA ASP A 223 -14.11 0.49 -11.45
C ASP A 223 -15.12 -0.48 -10.81
N THR A 224 -14.62 -1.35 -9.94
CA THR A 224 -15.37 -2.49 -9.41
C THR A 224 -15.64 -2.42 -7.90
N TYR A 225 -15.52 -1.24 -7.31
CA TYR A 225 -15.74 -1.05 -5.88
C TYR A 225 -17.21 -0.79 -5.52
N THR A 226 -18.01 -0.29 -6.45
CA THR A 226 -19.42 -0.02 -6.23
C THR A 226 -20.22 -0.30 -7.50
N SER A 227 -21.43 -0.83 -7.34
CA SER A 227 -22.39 -1.06 -8.42
C SER A 227 -23.70 -0.33 -8.15
N ASP A 228 -23.64 0.89 -7.63
CA ASP A 228 -24.81 1.73 -7.46
C ASP A 228 -25.11 2.57 -8.73
N TYR A 229 -26.39 2.87 -8.94
CA TYR A 229 -26.85 3.62 -10.11
C TYR A 229 -26.20 5.01 -10.24
N LEU A 230 -26.03 5.73 -9.11
CA LEU A 230 -25.50 7.11 -9.09
C LEU A 230 -24.03 7.17 -9.51
N SER A 231 -23.26 6.13 -9.24
CA SER A 231 -21.84 6.05 -9.64
C SER A 231 -21.64 5.67 -11.11
N LEU A 232 -22.66 5.15 -11.81
CA LEU A 232 -22.54 4.63 -13.16
C LEU A 232 -22.27 5.73 -14.21
N ALA A 233 -23.05 6.80 -14.19
CA ALA A 233 -22.89 7.93 -15.14
C ALA A 233 -21.51 8.59 -15.03
N PRO A 234 -21.00 8.94 -13.84
CA PRO A 234 -19.63 9.44 -13.67
C PRO A 234 -18.54 8.48 -14.18
N SER A 235 -18.69 7.16 -14.00
CA SER A 235 -17.73 6.17 -14.51
C SER A 235 -17.71 6.15 -16.03
N ILE A 236 -18.86 6.20 -16.66
CA ILE A 236 -18.99 6.26 -18.12
C ILE A 236 -18.39 7.56 -18.66
N ASP A 237 -18.66 8.71 -18.04
CA ASP A 237 -18.10 9.98 -18.46
C ASP A 237 -16.58 10.04 -18.31
N PHE A 238 -16.05 9.43 -17.26
CA PHE A 238 -14.61 9.25 -17.09
C PHE A 238 -14.02 8.40 -18.22
N ALA A 239 -14.66 7.28 -18.55
CA ALA A 239 -14.27 6.38 -19.63
C ALA A 239 -14.31 7.08 -21.00
N LEU A 240 -15.42 7.76 -21.32
CA LEU A 240 -15.59 8.45 -22.60
C LEU A 240 -14.59 9.57 -22.84
N ARG A 241 -14.15 10.28 -21.79
CA ARG A 241 -13.08 11.29 -21.91
C ARG A 241 -11.73 10.73 -22.33
N ARG A 242 -11.52 9.41 -22.17
CA ARG A 242 -10.30 8.70 -22.55
C ARG A 242 -10.43 7.91 -23.85
N LYS A 243 -11.59 7.94 -24.47
CA LYS A 243 -11.86 7.28 -25.75
C LYS A 243 -11.03 7.94 -26.87
N ALA A 244 -10.12 7.19 -27.49
CA ALA A 244 -9.52 7.60 -28.76
C ALA A 244 -10.58 7.57 -29.89
N GLN A 245 -10.45 8.41 -30.91
CA GLN A 245 -11.48 8.63 -31.96
C GLN A 245 -11.96 7.35 -32.70
N GLN A 246 -11.19 6.29 -32.68
CA GLN A 246 -11.47 5.06 -33.44
C GLN A 246 -11.86 3.84 -32.58
N ARG A 247 -11.92 3.97 -31.25
CA ARG A 247 -12.27 2.84 -30.36
C ARG A 247 -13.78 2.79 -30.11
N SER A 248 -14.37 1.59 -30.19
CA SER A 248 -15.71 1.33 -29.66
C SER A 248 -15.72 1.31 -28.12
N VAL A 249 -16.87 1.42 -27.48
CA VAL A 249 -17.01 1.39 -26.02
C VAL A 249 -17.85 0.22 -25.59
N THR A 250 -17.23 -0.65 -24.80
CA THR A 250 -17.89 -1.79 -24.14
C THR A 250 -18.00 -1.50 -22.65
N VAL A 251 -19.19 -1.71 -22.07
CA VAL A 251 -19.40 -1.67 -20.63
C VAL A 251 -19.72 -3.07 -20.14
N ILE A 252 -18.90 -3.59 -19.23
CA ILE A 252 -19.18 -4.83 -18.48
C ILE A 252 -19.74 -4.41 -17.13
N LEU A 253 -21.02 -4.72 -16.89
CA LEU A 253 -21.79 -4.23 -15.73
C LEU A 253 -22.33 -5.42 -14.93
N SER A 254 -22.14 -5.39 -13.59
CA SER A 254 -22.83 -6.33 -12.70
C SER A 254 -24.27 -5.91 -12.43
N ASP A 255 -25.00 -6.68 -11.59
CA ASP A 255 -26.28 -6.22 -11.05
C ASP A 255 -26.10 -4.87 -10.34
N VAL A 256 -27.07 -3.98 -10.53
CA VAL A 256 -27.06 -2.61 -10.01
C VAL A 256 -28.17 -2.45 -8.98
N LEU A 257 -27.80 -2.01 -7.78
CA LEU A 257 -28.74 -1.73 -6.72
C LEU A 257 -29.10 -0.24 -6.70
N LYS A 258 -30.37 0.05 -6.51
CA LYS A 258 -30.85 1.39 -6.13
C LYS A 258 -31.92 1.20 -5.07
N GLU A 259 -31.66 1.70 -3.87
CA GLU A 259 -32.59 1.65 -2.76
C GLU A 259 -33.88 2.42 -3.10
N ASN A 260 -35.03 1.87 -2.69
CA ASN A 260 -36.36 2.46 -2.86
C ASN A 260 -36.88 2.64 -4.29
N ILE A 261 -36.24 2.08 -5.30
CA ILE A 261 -36.75 2.09 -6.69
C ILE A 261 -36.93 0.65 -7.18
N PRO A 262 -38.07 0.32 -7.83
CA PRO A 262 -38.27 -0.99 -8.43
C PRO A 262 -37.17 -1.32 -9.45
N THR A 263 -36.67 -2.55 -9.43
CA THR A 263 -35.56 -3.01 -10.29
C THR A 263 -35.81 -2.73 -11.79
N ASN A 264 -37.06 -2.86 -12.24
CA ASN A 264 -37.45 -2.55 -13.62
C ASN A 264 -37.21 -1.07 -14.00
N GLU A 265 -37.45 -0.14 -13.09
CA GLU A 265 -37.24 1.28 -13.33
C GLU A 265 -35.75 1.59 -13.39
N VAL A 266 -34.94 0.98 -12.52
CA VAL A 266 -33.48 1.13 -12.52
C VAL A 266 -32.88 0.72 -13.85
N TYR A 267 -33.23 -0.45 -14.37
CA TYR A 267 -32.69 -0.91 -15.65
C TYR A 267 -33.23 -0.15 -16.86
N ASN A 268 -34.45 0.40 -16.81
CA ASN A 268 -34.95 1.32 -17.82
C ASN A 268 -34.11 2.62 -17.87
N GLU A 269 -33.76 3.17 -16.72
CA GLU A 269 -32.91 4.38 -16.66
C GLU A 269 -31.47 4.06 -17.12
N ILE A 270 -30.90 2.90 -16.77
CA ILE A 270 -29.61 2.46 -17.27
C ILE A 270 -29.62 2.32 -18.79
N ALA A 271 -30.65 1.73 -19.37
CA ALA A 271 -30.78 1.60 -20.83
C ALA A 271 -30.88 2.97 -21.53
N LYS A 272 -31.62 3.92 -20.95
CA LYS A 272 -31.69 5.32 -21.44
C LYS A 272 -30.31 6.00 -21.36
N LEU A 273 -29.59 5.84 -20.22
CA LEU A 273 -28.26 6.39 -20.03
C LEU A 273 -27.28 5.85 -21.08
N PHE A 274 -27.24 4.53 -21.29
CA PHE A 274 -26.34 3.92 -22.26
C PHE A 274 -26.64 4.38 -23.70
N LYS A 275 -27.91 4.53 -24.06
CA LYS A 275 -28.33 5.09 -25.34
C LYS A 275 -27.90 6.56 -25.50
N ALA A 276 -28.10 7.38 -24.46
CA ALA A 276 -27.70 8.80 -24.46
C ALA A 276 -26.18 8.97 -24.57
N LYS A 277 -25.39 8.09 -23.91
CA LYS A 277 -23.92 8.10 -23.93
C LYS A 277 -23.31 7.37 -25.12
N LYS A 278 -24.12 6.78 -26.00
CA LYS A 278 -23.70 6.03 -27.20
C LYS A 278 -22.72 4.91 -26.87
N ILE A 279 -23.08 4.05 -25.92
CA ILE A 279 -22.31 2.85 -25.58
C ILE A 279 -22.53 1.83 -26.70
N ASP A 280 -21.42 1.33 -27.27
CA ASP A 280 -21.48 0.47 -28.44
C ASP A 280 -21.84 -0.97 -28.08
N ARG A 281 -21.32 -1.52 -26.96
CA ARG A 281 -21.58 -2.90 -26.52
C ARG A 281 -21.80 -2.97 -25.01
N ILE A 282 -22.73 -3.80 -24.60
CA ILE A 282 -23.06 -4.04 -23.20
C ILE A 282 -22.90 -5.51 -22.88
N ILE A 283 -22.22 -5.83 -21.79
CA ILE A 283 -22.10 -7.18 -21.23
C ILE A 283 -22.61 -7.13 -19.80
N GLY A 284 -23.78 -7.72 -19.56
CA GLY A 284 -24.39 -7.79 -18.24
C GLY A 284 -24.00 -9.09 -17.51
N ILE A 285 -23.62 -8.99 -16.24
CA ILE A 285 -23.25 -10.15 -15.40
C ILE A 285 -24.05 -10.09 -14.10
N GLY A 286 -25.02 -10.97 -13.96
CA GLY A 286 -25.90 -11.08 -12.82
C GLY A 286 -27.29 -11.53 -13.21
N LYS A 287 -28.08 -11.95 -12.24
CA LYS A 287 -29.45 -12.46 -12.48
C LYS A 287 -30.42 -11.33 -12.82
N ASP A 288 -30.28 -10.19 -12.13
CA ASP A 288 -31.19 -9.05 -12.29
C ASP A 288 -31.00 -8.40 -13.65
N ILE A 289 -29.76 -8.04 -14.01
CA ILE A 289 -29.46 -7.46 -15.33
C ILE A 289 -29.81 -8.41 -16.46
N SER A 290 -29.60 -9.72 -16.29
CA SER A 290 -29.95 -10.74 -17.28
C SER A 290 -31.46 -10.90 -17.49
N SER A 291 -32.26 -10.71 -16.44
CA SER A 291 -33.73 -10.74 -16.53
C SER A 291 -34.29 -9.55 -17.32
N HIS A 292 -33.54 -8.43 -17.40
CA HIS A 292 -33.91 -7.20 -18.10
C HIS A 292 -33.24 -7.04 -19.47
N LYS A 293 -32.66 -8.11 -20.03
CA LYS A 293 -31.92 -8.09 -21.31
C LYS A 293 -32.66 -7.43 -22.47
N ASN A 294 -34.01 -7.50 -22.49
CA ASN A 294 -34.84 -6.94 -23.54
C ASN A 294 -34.81 -5.39 -23.61
N LEU A 295 -34.30 -4.71 -22.58
CA LEU A 295 -34.15 -3.26 -22.53
C LEU A 295 -32.88 -2.78 -23.27
N PHE A 296 -31.97 -3.69 -23.57
CA PHE A 296 -30.66 -3.38 -24.16
C PHE A 296 -30.59 -3.83 -25.64
N PRO A 297 -29.65 -3.29 -26.44
CA PRO A 297 -29.47 -3.68 -27.82
C PRO A 297 -29.31 -5.21 -28.02
N SER A 298 -29.80 -5.73 -29.14
CA SER A 298 -29.83 -7.20 -29.43
C SER A 298 -28.44 -7.84 -29.48
N HIS A 299 -27.40 -7.07 -29.70
CA HIS A 299 -26.00 -7.55 -29.70
C HIS A 299 -25.33 -7.52 -28.31
N SER A 300 -26.07 -7.12 -27.26
CA SER A 300 -25.61 -7.20 -25.88
C SER A 300 -25.56 -8.64 -25.38
N LEU A 301 -24.60 -8.96 -24.52
CA LEU A 301 -24.41 -10.30 -23.97
C LEU A 301 -24.73 -10.30 -22.46
N PHE A 302 -25.34 -11.39 -22.00
CA PHE A 302 -25.75 -11.52 -20.60
C PHE A 302 -25.35 -12.89 -20.04
N PHE A 303 -24.83 -12.86 -18.79
CA PHE A 303 -24.36 -14.04 -18.08
C PHE A 303 -24.89 -14.00 -16.63
N GLU A 304 -25.23 -15.16 -16.10
CA GLU A 304 -25.75 -15.25 -14.72
C GLU A 304 -24.72 -14.89 -13.65
N ASN A 305 -23.43 -15.12 -13.93
CA ASN A 305 -22.32 -14.84 -13.01
C ASN A 305 -20.99 -14.77 -13.78
N THR A 306 -19.92 -14.35 -13.08
CA THR A 306 -18.58 -14.21 -13.66
C THR A 306 -18.00 -15.54 -14.17
N ASN A 307 -18.31 -16.69 -13.54
CA ASN A 307 -17.84 -17.99 -14.04
C ASN A 307 -18.45 -18.32 -15.41
N ALA A 308 -19.74 -18.03 -15.60
CA ALA A 308 -20.42 -18.23 -16.89
C ALA A 308 -19.84 -17.33 -17.99
N PHE A 309 -19.45 -16.09 -17.64
CA PHE A 309 -18.73 -15.18 -18.53
C PHE A 309 -17.35 -15.77 -18.91
N LEU A 310 -16.54 -16.16 -17.93
CA LEU A 310 -15.17 -16.69 -18.14
C LEU A 310 -15.15 -18.01 -18.91
N ALA A 311 -16.25 -18.78 -18.88
CA ALA A 311 -16.38 -20.04 -19.64
C ALA A 311 -16.68 -19.81 -21.12
N LYS A 312 -17.19 -18.64 -21.52
CA LYS A 312 -17.64 -18.36 -22.89
C LYS A 312 -16.89 -17.24 -23.59
N MET A 313 -16.33 -16.33 -22.83
CA MET A 313 -15.63 -15.15 -23.36
C MET A 313 -14.11 -15.34 -23.27
N GLU A 314 -13.46 -15.11 -24.38
CA GLU A 314 -12.01 -15.17 -24.52
C GLU A 314 -11.43 -13.77 -24.78
N PRO A 315 -10.12 -13.52 -24.50
CA PRO A 315 -9.47 -12.27 -24.85
C PRO A 315 -9.62 -11.85 -26.31
N SER A 316 -9.72 -12.80 -27.22
CA SER A 316 -9.96 -12.59 -28.66
C SER A 316 -11.30 -11.95 -29.01
N ASN A 317 -12.26 -11.98 -28.08
CA ASN A 317 -13.57 -11.33 -28.25
C ASN A 317 -13.53 -9.81 -28.02
N PHE A 318 -12.38 -9.27 -27.60
CA PHE A 318 -12.15 -7.87 -27.34
C PHE A 318 -11.01 -7.36 -28.23
N SER A 319 -11.24 -6.31 -29.00
CA SER A 319 -10.24 -5.75 -29.90
C SER A 319 -10.54 -4.28 -30.22
N ASN A 320 -9.51 -3.44 -30.10
CA ASN A 320 -9.56 -2.02 -30.42
C ASN A 320 -10.73 -1.26 -29.79
N GLU A 321 -11.04 -1.58 -28.51
CA GLU A 321 -12.15 -1.00 -27.77
C GLU A 321 -11.73 -0.47 -26.39
N LEU A 322 -12.51 0.45 -25.86
CA LEU A 322 -12.44 0.87 -24.47
C LEU A 322 -13.40 0.01 -23.67
N VAL A 323 -12.91 -0.72 -22.69
CA VAL A 323 -13.70 -1.63 -21.85
C VAL A 323 -13.78 -1.05 -20.43
N LEU A 324 -14.99 -0.63 -20.02
CA LEU A 324 -15.27 -0.24 -18.64
C LEU A 324 -15.79 -1.43 -17.86
N LEU A 325 -15.05 -1.87 -16.84
CA LEU A 325 -15.51 -2.87 -15.87
C LEU A 325 -16.14 -2.15 -14.68
N LYS A 326 -17.45 -2.31 -14.50
CA LYS A 326 -18.20 -1.70 -13.40
C LYS A 326 -19.04 -2.77 -12.69
N GLY A 327 -18.67 -3.11 -11.45
CA GLY A 327 -19.35 -4.19 -10.74
C GLY A 327 -19.15 -4.12 -9.24
N ALA A 328 -20.06 -4.74 -8.50
CA ALA A 328 -19.92 -4.91 -7.06
C ALA A 328 -18.87 -6.00 -6.73
N PRO A 329 -18.19 -5.91 -5.57
CA PRO A 329 -17.10 -6.82 -5.18
C PRO A 329 -17.47 -8.31 -5.21
N GLU A 330 -18.72 -8.67 -4.89
CA GLU A 330 -19.22 -10.04 -4.90
C GLU A 330 -19.16 -10.71 -6.29
N PHE A 331 -19.16 -9.91 -7.37
CA PHE A 331 -19.05 -10.42 -8.74
C PHE A 331 -17.61 -10.73 -9.16
N LYS A 332 -16.60 -10.35 -8.35
CA LYS A 332 -15.17 -10.67 -8.57
C LYS A 332 -14.68 -10.32 -9.97
N PHE A 333 -14.93 -9.09 -10.41
CA PHE A 333 -14.55 -8.62 -11.74
C PHE A 333 -13.04 -8.49 -11.94
N ASP A 334 -12.26 -8.56 -10.86
CA ASP A 334 -10.79 -8.68 -10.92
C ASP A 334 -10.36 -9.85 -11.81
N ARG A 335 -11.11 -10.96 -11.80
CA ARG A 335 -10.86 -12.13 -12.67
C ARG A 335 -11.09 -11.84 -14.15
N ILE A 336 -12.01 -10.94 -14.48
CA ILE A 336 -12.23 -10.47 -15.86
C ILE A 336 -11.10 -9.53 -16.25
N TYR A 337 -10.71 -8.64 -15.35
CA TYR A 337 -9.61 -7.74 -15.53
C TYR A 337 -8.31 -8.49 -15.85
N GLU A 338 -7.96 -9.55 -15.08
CA GLU A 338 -6.77 -10.37 -15.27
C GLU A 338 -6.64 -11.01 -16.65
N ILE A 339 -7.78 -11.40 -17.29
CA ILE A 339 -7.75 -12.02 -18.62
C ILE A 339 -7.72 -10.98 -19.75
N LEU A 340 -8.17 -9.75 -19.49
CA LEU A 340 -8.20 -8.67 -20.48
C LEU A 340 -6.99 -7.74 -20.39
N GLU A 341 -6.20 -7.80 -19.32
CA GLU A 341 -4.95 -7.06 -19.19
C GLU A 341 -3.92 -7.53 -20.21
N GLU A 342 -3.26 -6.60 -20.92
CA GLU A 342 -2.17 -6.93 -21.81
C GLU A 342 -0.94 -7.37 -21.01
N LYS A 343 -0.69 -8.68 -20.98
CA LYS A 343 0.51 -9.23 -20.36
C LYS A 343 1.68 -9.06 -21.34
N GLN A 344 2.46 -8.00 -21.17
CA GLN A 344 3.64 -7.74 -22.00
C GLN A 344 4.76 -8.76 -21.81
N HIS A 345 4.75 -9.55 -20.73
CA HIS A 345 5.72 -10.59 -20.43
C HIS A 345 5.05 -11.85 -19.91
N GLU A 346 5.50 -13.00 -20.41
CA GLU A 346 5.08 -14.33 -19.97
C GLU A 346 5.59 -14.67 -18.55
N SER A 347 6.67 -13.96 -18.10
CA SER A 347 7.26 -14.11 -16.78
C SER A 347 7.00 -12.87 -15.94
N VAL A 348 6.53 -13.04 -14.70
CA VAL A 348 6.14 -11.97 -13.80
C VAL A 348 6.61 -12.23 -12.36
N LEU A 349 6.92 -11.18 -11.63
CA LEU A 349 7.08 -11.20 -10.18
C LEU A 349 5.81 -10.67 -9.54
N GLU A 350 5.01 -11.56 -8.98
CA GLU A 350 3.83 -11.18 -8.20
C GLU A 350 4.28 -10.73 -6.81
N VAL A 351 3.79 -9.58 -6.35
CA VAL A 351 4.12 -8.98 -5.05
C VAL A 351 2.85 -8.77 -4.25
N ASN A 352 2.71 -9.51 -3.17
CA ASN A 352 1.56 -9.44 -2.27
C ASN A 352 1.75 -8.32 -1.24
N LEU A 353 1.05 -7.19 -1.41
CA LEU A 353 1.11 -6.05 -0.50
C LEU A 353 0.41 -6.32 0.84
N GLU A 354 -0.54 -7.27 0.89
CA GLU A 354 -1.15 -7.68 2.14
C GLU A 354 -0.18 -8.50 2.99
N ALA A 355 0.61 -9.38 2.37
CA ALA A 355 1.71 -10.08 3.04
C ALA A 355 2.74 -9.09 3.63
N VAL A 356 3.06 -8.00 2.91
CA VAL A 356 3.92 -6.92 3.47
C VAL A 356 3.30 -6.32 4.72
N THR A 357 2.02 -5.99 4.67
CA THR A 357 1.27 -5.44 5.81
C THR A 357 1.22 -6.44 6.97
N HIS A 358 0.94 -7.70 6.68
CA HIS A 358 0.92 -8.77 7.67
C HIS A 358 2.28 -8.92 8.38
N ASN A 359 3.37 -9.03 7.62
CA ASN A 359 4.71 -9.20 8.17
C ASN A 359 5.15 -7.96 8.97
N PHE A 360 4.86 -6.76 8.48
CA PHE A 360 5.11 -5.52 9.23
C PHE A 360 4.37 -5.52 10.58
N ASN A 361 3.09 -5.89 10.59
CA ASN A 361 2.28 -5.96 11.81
C ASN A 361 2.73 -7.07 12.74
N PHE A 362 3.17 -8.22 12.21
CA PHE A 362 3.77 -9.28 13.01
C PHE A 362 4.96 -8.75 13.82
N TYR A 363 5.94 -8.11 13.19
CA TYR A 363 7.09 -7.55 13.91
C TYR A 363 6.67 -6.41 14.84
N ARG A 364 5.74 -5.55 14.43
CA ARG A 364 5.21 -4.48 15.28
C ARG A 364 4.57 -5.01 16.58
N SER A 365 3.92 -6.16 16.53
CA SER A 365 3.30 -6.77 17.72
C SER A 365 4.31 -7.27 18.77
N HIS A 366 5.59 -7.42 18.39
CA HIS A 366 6.67 -7.80 19.31
C HIS A 366 7.43 -6.60 19.89
N LEU A 367 7.00 -5.38 19.55
CA LEU A 367 7.64 -4.16 19.99
C LEU A 367 6.83 -3.47 21.09
N LYS A 368 7.53 -2.66 21.88
CA LYS A 368 6.88 -1.72 22.80
C LYS A 368 6.09 -0.69 22.00
N PRO A 369 4.99 -0.14 22.54
CA PRO A 369 4.12 0.79 21.80
C PRO A 369 4.83 1.98 21.16
N ASP A 370 5.87 2.52 21.83
CA ASP A 370 6.60 3.72 21.40
C ASP A 370 7.82 3.40 20.51
N THR A 371 8.14 2.11 20.30
CA THR A 371 9.28 1.71 19.47
C THR A 371 8.96 1.89 17.99
N LYS A 372 9.73 2.74 17.33
CA LYS A 372 9.60 3.04 15.89
C LYS A 372 10.18 1.92 15.03
N ILE A 373 9.69 1.81 13.80
CA ILE A 373 10.20 0.84 12.82
C ILE A 373 10.76 1.57 11.60
N VAL A 374 12.01 1.26 11.26
CA VAL A 374 12.61 1.56 9.95
C VAL A 374 12.42 0.36 9.04
N CYS A 375 11.83 0.55 7.88
CA CYS A 375 11.65 -0.49 6.86
C CYS A 375 12.74 -0.41 5.79
N MET A 376 13.42 -1.53 5.55
CA MET A 376 14.52 -1.60 4.59
C MET A 376 13.98 -1.81 3.16
N LEU A 377 14.10 -0.80 2.30
CA LEU A 377 13.68 -0.86 0.88
C LEU A 377 14.83 -0.73 -0.12
N LYS A 378 16.06 -0.98 0.33
CA LYS A 378 17.25 -0.97 -0.53
C LYS A 378 17.19 -2.02 -1.65
N ALA A 379 17.99 -1.84 -2.70
CA ALA A 379 18.03 -2.72 -3.88
C ALA A 379 16.64 -2.89 -4.51
N SER A 380 15.96 -1.76 -4.78
CA SER A 380 14.60 -1.73 -5.32
C SER A 380 13.61 -2.60 -4.50
N GLY A 381 13.60 -2.39 -3.16
CA GLY A 381 12.75 -3.17 -2.27
C GLY A 381 13.06 -4.67 -2.33
N TYR A 382 14.34 -5.04 -2.23
CA TYR A 382 14.81 -6.42 -2.38
C TYR A 382 14.28 -7.07 -3.68
N GLY A 383 14.27 -6.30 -4.78
CA GLY A 383 13.78 -6.77 -6.08
C GLY A 383 12.25 -6.70 -6.27
N ALA A 384 11.49 -6.51 -5.22
CA ALA A 384 10.02 -6.45 -5.27
C ALA A 384 9.46 -5.12 -5.80
N GLY A 385 10.30 -4.07 -5.91
CA GLY A 385 9.90 -2.71 -6.26
C GLY A 385 9.67 -1.84 -5.04
N SER A 386 10.33 -0.68 -4.99
CA SER A 386 10.32 0.17 -3.78
C SER A 386 9.05 0.98 -3.60
N LEU A 387 8.42 1.45 -4.70
CA LEU A 387 7.38 2.47 -4.62
C LEU A 387 6.09 1.98 -3.96
N GLU A 388 5.55 0.86 -4.42
CA GLU A 388 4.29 0.34 -3.88
C GLU A 388 4.46 -0.18 -2.44
N LEU A 389 5.64 -0.74 -2.13
CA LEU A 389 6.00 -1.09 -0.76
C LEU A 389 6.08 0.16 0.13
N ALA A 390 6.75 1.21 -0.33
CA ALA A 390 6.86 2.47 0.41
C ALA A 390 5.49 3.10 0.70
N ARG A 391 4.58 3.11 -0.28
CA ARG A 391 3.19 3.58 -0.11
C ARG A 391 2.45 2.74 0.93
N THR A 392 2.58 1.43 0.84
CA THR A 392 1.95 0.50 1.80
C THR A 392 2.49 0.73 3.21
N LEU A 393 3.81 0.82 3.38
CA LEU A 393 4.43 1.02 4.69
C LEU A 393 4.15 2.41 5.28
N GLN A 394 4.10 3.44 4.43
CA GLN A 394 3.70 4.78 4.86
C GLN A 394 2.26 4.78 5.39
N SER A 395 1.35 4.06 4.73
CA SER A 395 -0.04 3.94 5.19
C SER A 395 -0.19 3.11 6.47
N GLN A 396 0.75 2.19 6.73
CA GLN A 396 0.79 1.40 7.97
C GLN A 396 1.48 2.13 9.14
N GLY A 397 1.96 3.36 8.94
CA GLY A 397 2.62 4.15 9.98
C GLY A 397 4.06 3.73 10.27
N ALA A 398 4.79 3.20 9.29
CA ALA A 398 6.23 3.02 9.41
C ALA A 398 6.91 4.37 9.65
N ALA A 399 7.86 4.44 10.58
CA ALA A 399 8.48 5.70 10.97
C ALA A 399 9.52 6.19 9.97
N TYR A 400 10.25 5.26 9.35
CA TYR A 400 11.30 5.52 8.38
C TYR A 400 11.32 4.47 7.28
N ILE A 401 11.77 4.88 6.10
CA ILE A 401 12.29 3.98 5.07
C ILE A 401 13.82 4.12 5.06
N ALA A 402 14.53 3.02 4.85
CA ALA A 402 15.97 3.05 4.61
C ALA A 402 16.30 2.48 3.24
N VAL A 403 17.04 3.24 2.45
CA VAL A 403 17.56 2.88 1.12
C VAL A 403 19.07 2.79 1.15
N ALA A 404 19.69 2.14 0.15
CA ALA A 404 21.13 2.04 0.07
C ALA A 404 21.75 3.30 -0.55
N ALA A 405 21.19 3.80 -1.64
CA ALA A 405 21.71 4.92 -2.42
C ALA A 405 20.73 6.10 -2.45
N HIS A 406 21.24 7.30 -2.66
CA HIS A 406 20.43 8.51 -2.76
C HIS A 406 19.45 8.48 -3.95
N ASP A 407 19.81 7.85 -5.07
CA ASP A 407 18.93 7.73 -6.25
C ASP A 407 17.64 6.98 -5.92
N GLU A 408 17.70 5.91 -5.12
CA GLU A 408 16.51 5.19 -4.65
C GLU A 408 15.59 6.11 -3.82
N GLY A 409 16.18 6.96 -2.95
CA GLY A 409 15.44 7.93 -2.16
C GLY A 409 14.80 9.03 -3.01
N ILE A 410 15.51 9.52 -4.03
CA ILE A 410 15.00 10.52 -4.98
C ILE A 410 13.79 9.99 -5.74
N GLU A 411 13.85 8.75 -6.23
CA GLU A 411 12.72 8.11 -6.93
C GLU A 411 11.49 8.06 -6.04
N LEU A 412 11.64 7.66 -4.78
CA LEU A 412 10.55 7.65 -3.80
C LEU A 412 9.97 9.05 -3.54
N ARG A 413 10.83 10.07 -3.39
CA ARG A 413 10.37 11.46 -3.21
C ARG A 413 9.61 11.99 -4.43
N LYS A 414 10.13 11.76 -5.64
CA LYS A 414 9.45 12.14 -6.89
C LYS A 414 8.09 11.47 -7.04
N ALA A 415 7.94 10.27 -6.50
CA ALA A 415 6.69 9.52 -6.49
C ALA A 415 5.73 9.89 -5.33
N GLY A 416 6.08 10.91 -4.52
CA GLY A 416 5.21 11.47 -3.48
C GLY A 416 5.30 10.80 -2.12
N ILE A 417 6.34 10.04 -1.82
CA ILE A 417 6.60 9.52 -0.47
C ILE A 417 7.08 10.66 0.42
N THR A 418 6.40 10.88 1.54
CA THR A 418 6.63 12.00 2.48
C THR A 418 7.30 11.58 3.77
N MET A 419 7.21 10.31 4.16
CA MET A 419 7.87 9.82 5.38
C MET A 419 9.40 9.99 5.32
N PRO A 420 10.10 10.10 6.46
CA PRO A 420 11.56 10.22 6.51
C PRO A 420 12.26 9.07 5.75
N ILE A 421 13.32 9.39 5.00
CA ILE A 421 14.11 8.42 4.23
C ILE A 421 15.57 8.51 4.64
N MET A 422 16.08 7.43 5.21
CA MET A 422 17.48 7.25 5.60
C MET A 422 18.27 6.67 4.44
N VAL A 423 19.43 7.25 4.13
CA VAL A 423 20.36 6.75 3.10
C VAL A 423 21.56 6.11 3.78
N LEU A 424 21.74 4.79 3.61
CA LEU A 424 22.73 3.99 4.34
C LEU A 424 24.10 3.86 3.65
N ASN A 425 24.26 4.38 2.45
CA ASN A 425 25.54 4.41 1.76
C ASN A 425 25.59 5.69 0.90
N PRO A 426 25.64 6.85 1.55
CA PRO A 426 25.57 8.12 0.86
C PRO A 426 26.94 8.51 0.28
N LYS A 427 27.55 7.69 -0.58
CA LYS A 427 28.71 8.14 -1.36
C LYS A 427 28.23 9.23 -2.32
N VAL A 428 28.31 10.48 -1.86
CA VAL A 428 27.66 11.60 -2.52
C VAL A 428 28.67 12.42 -3.27
N VAL A 429 28.49 12.49 -4.57
CA VAL A 429 29.20 13.46 -5.43
C VAL A 429 28.56 14.85 -5.34
N ASN A 430 27.29 14.91 -4.89
CA ASN A 430 26.54 16.16 -4.79
C ASN A 430 25.57 16.14 -3.58
N TYR A 431 26.02 16.68 -2.45
CA TYR A 431 25.25 16.79 -1.21
C TYR A 431 23.97 17.65 -1.34
N LYS A 432 23.95 18.62 -2.28
CA LYS A 432 22.76 19.44 -2.57
C LYS A 432 21.53 18.60 -2.83
N THR A 433 21.70 17.47 -3.49
CA THR A 433 20.59 16.56 -3.80
C THR A 433 19.93 15.98 -2.53
N LEU A 434 20.71 15.72 -1.47
CA LEU A 434 20.15 15.27 -0.19
C LEU A 434 19.26 16.36 0.42
N PHE A 435 19.70 17.62 0.37
CA PHE A 435 18.91 18.75 0.89
C PHE A 435 17.64 18.99 0.08
N ASP A 436 17.75 19.01 -1.26
CA ASP A 436 16.62 19.27 -2.18
C ASP A 436 15.51 18.21 -2.03
N TYR A 437 15.87 16.97 -1.74
CA TYR A 437 14.92 15.86 -1.60
C TYR A 437 14.68 15.42 -0.15
N HIS A 438 15.21 16.15 0.83
CA HIS A 438 15.08 15.83 2.26
C HIS A 438 15.41 14.36 2.57
N LEU A 439 16.62 13.94 2.19
CA LEU A 439 17.14 12.60 2.43
C LEU A 439 18.15 12.64 3.57
N GLU A 440 17.98 11.80 4.58
CA GLU A 440 18.74 11.82 5.81
C GLU A 440 19.94 10.85 5.73
N PRO A 441 21.21 11.33 5.68
CA PRO A 441 22.36 10.48 5.45
C PRO A 441 22.85 9.78 6.73
N GLU A 442 23.35 8.55 6.56
CA GLU A 442 24.24 7.88 7.50
C GLU A 442 25.61 8.59 7.49
N ILE A 443 26.16 8.88 8.65
CA ILE A 443 27.50 9.43 8.85
C ILE A 443 28.36 8.42 9.60
N PHE A 444 29.44 7.97 9.00
CA PHE A 444 30.27 6.87 9.50
C PHE A 444 31.75 7.17 9.61
N SER A 445 32.20 8.37 9.21
CA SER A 445 33.58 8.81 9.33
C SER A 445 33.67 10.32 9.54
N TYR A 446 34.82 10.80 10.09
CA TYR A 446 35.10 12.22 10.27
C TYR A 446 35.13 12.98 8.94
N GLU A 447 35.77 12.39 7.93
CA GLU A 447 35.89 12.99 6.61
C GLU A 447 34.51 13.34 6.07
N MET A 448 33.62 12.35 6.06
CA MET A 448 32.25 12.53 5.60
C MET A 448 31.47 13.53 6.48
N CYS A 449 31.66 13.49 7.80
CA CYS A 449 31.03 14.43 8.73
C CYS A 449 31.39 15.87 8.41
N HIS A 450 32.68 16.14 8.24
CA HIS A 450 33.18 17.47 7.92
C HIS A 450 32.74 17.95 6.54
N GLU A 451 32.82 17.09 5.53
CA GLU A 451 32.34 17.42 4.19
C GLU A 451 30.85 17.78 4.19
N PHE A 452 30.04 16.98 4.88
CA PHE A 452 28.60 17.21 4.94
C PHE A 452 28.24 18.49 5.72
N ILE A 453 28.91 18.78 6.84
CA ILE A 453 28.75 20.03 7.59
C ILE A 453 29.09 21.23 6.69
N ASN A 454 30.26 21.20 6.03
CA ASN A 454 30.72 22.29 5.16
C ASN A 454 29.72 22.57 4.02
N GLU A 455 29.20 21.54 3.41
CA GLU A 455 28.18 21.71 2.36
C GLU A 455 26.83 22.20 2.92
N ALA A 456 26.38 21.71 4.07
CA ALA A 456 25.18 22.20 4.74
C ALA A 456 25.29 23.70 5.10
N GLU A 457 26.44 24.13 5.64
CA GLU A 457 26.73 25.55 5.92
C GLU A 457 26.73 26.41 4.65
N LYS A 458 27.37 25.93 3.59
CA LYS A 458 27.42 26.59 2.27
C LYS A 458 26.03 26.83 1.68
N TYR A 459 25.12 25.88 1.86
CA TYR A 459 23.73 26.01 1.43
C TYR A 459 22.81 26.69 2.45
N GLY A 460 23.34 27.13 3.60
CA GLY A 460 22.58 27.79 4.65
C GLY A 460 21.58 26.91 5.38
N VAL A 461 21.79 25.59 5.35
CA VAL A 461 20.96 24.61 6.03
C VAL A 461 21.25 24.63 7.53
N LYS A 462 20.22 24.43 8.36
CA LYS A 462 20.35 24.36 9.82
C LYS A 462 19.62 23.15 10.36
N ASP A 463 20.18 22.57 11.41
CA ASP A 463 19.61 21.41 12.12
C ASP A 463 19.24 20.24 11.21
N TYR A 464 19.99 20.05 10.09
CA TYR A 464 19.69 18.98 9.15
C TYR A 464 19.89 17.62 9.80
N PRO A 465 18.89 16.70 9.72
CA PRO A 465 18.95 15.41 10.39
C PRO A 465 20.01 14.50 9.77
N ILE A 466 20.84 13.92 10.62
CA ILE A 466 21.85 12.92 10.26
C ILE A 466 21.78 11.72 11.20
N HIS A 467 22.27 10.57 10.74
CA HIS A 467 22.28 9.31 11.48
C HIS A 467 23.70 8.83 11.72
N ILE A 468 24.13 8.79 12.98
CA ILE A 468 25.50 8.43 13.35
C ILE A 468 25.64 6.91 13.40
N LYS A 469 26.57 6.38 12.60
CA LYS A 469 26.90 4.97 12.58
C LYS A 469 28.03 4.63 13.55
N LEU A 470 27.80 3.61 14.39
CA LEU A 470 28.82 3.01 15.24
C LEU A 470 29.28 1.67 14.68
N ASP A 471 30.57 1.39 14.80
CA ASP A 471 31.11 0.05 14.64
C ASP A 471 31.22 -0.63 16.01
N THR A 472 30.37 -1.61 16.26
CA THR A 472 30.37 -2.37 17.51
C THR A 472 30.83 -3.82 17.32
N GLY A 473 31.44 -4.13 16.16
CA GLY A 473 31.97 -5.46 15.89
C GLY A 473 31.62 -6.00 14.49
N MET A 474 30.87 -5.27 13.66
CA MET A 474 30.67 -5.64 12.26
C MET A 474 31.91 -5.34 11.40
N HIS A 475 32.73 -4.38 11.81
CA HIS A 475 33.99 -3.92 11.19
C HIS A 475 33.84 -3.59 9.70
N ARG A 476 32.75 -2.89 9.39
CA ARG A 476 32.43 -2.46 8.02
C ARG A 476 32.46 -0.95 7.87
N LEU A 477 31.70 -0.24 8.67
CA LEU A 477 31.58 1.22 8.70
C LEU A 477 31.18 1.67 10.11
N GLY A 478 31.61 2.86 10.53
CA GLY A 478 31.16 3.50 11.77
C GLY A 478 32.28 3.94 12.68
N PHE A 479 31.93 4.81 13.63
CA PHE A 479 32.83 5.30 14.68
C PHE A 479 32.97 4.27 15.80
N ILE A 480 34.16 4.19 16.37
CA ILE A 480 34.46 3.43 17.60
C ILE A 480 34.36 4.35 18.84
N TYR A 481 34.34 3.75 20.03
CA TYR A 481 34.18 4.50 21.29
C TYR A 481 35.19 5.64 21.47
N GLU A 482 36.44 5.38 21.11
CA GLU A 482 37.57 6.32 21.27
C GLU A 482 37.44 7.57 20.40
N GLU A 483 36.65 7.49 19.32
CA GLU A 483 36.41 8.58 18.38
C GLU A 483 35.23 9.48 18.81
N LEU A 484 34.36 9.01 19.70
CA LEU A 484 33.13 9.73 20.07
C LEU A 484 33.40 11.12 20.71
N PRO A 485 34.44 11.35 21.56
CA PRO A 485 34.67 12.67 22.13
C PRO A 485 34.94 13.75 21.06
N GLU A 486 35.73 13.43 20.05
CA GLU A 486 36.01 14.35 18.96
C GLU A 486 34.78 14.59 18.08
N LEU A 487 34.03 13.54 17.76
CA LEU A 487 32.77 13.63 17.00
C LEU A 487 31.76 14.54 17.74
N ILE A 488 31.59 14.36 19.05
CA ILE A 488 30.71 15.17 19.89
C ILE A 488 31.11 16.63 19.83
N ASN A 489 32.41 16.93 19.97
CA ASN A 489 32.93 18.29 19.89
C ASN A 489 32.66 18.91 18.50
N THR A 490 32.90 18.17 17.44
CA THR A 490 32.60 18.59 16.06
C THR A 490 31.13 18.95 15.91
N LEU A 491 30.23 18.05 16.33
CA LEU A 491 28.77 18.26 16.20
C LEU A 491 28.24 19.42 17.05
N LYS A 492 28.87 19.70 18.21
CA LYS A 492 28.49 20.81 19.08
C LYS A 492 29.02 22.16 18.64
N SER A 493 30.08 22.19 17.83
CA SER A 493 30.71 23.42 17.36
C SER A 493 30.00 24.12 16.20
N GLN A 494 28.94 23.51 15.67
CA GLN A 494 28.19 23.96 14.50
C GLN A 494 26.68 23.80 14.69
N ASN A 495 25.87 24.36 13.79
CA ASN A 495 24.40 24.26 13.79
C ASN A 495 23.79 23.87 12.43
N ALA A 496 24.62 23.44 11.49
CA ALA A 496 24.17 23.04 10.16
C ALA A 496 23.51 21.65 10.18
N VAL A 497 24.05 20.73 11.00
CA VAL A 497 23.53 19.37 11.12
C VAL A 497 23.22 19.01 12.57
N LYS A 498 22.26 18.09 12.73
CA LYS A 498 21.81 17.60 14.03
C LYS A 498 21.69 16.07 14.03
N PRO A 499 22.32 15.36 14.98
CA PRO A 499 22.17 13.92 15.08
C PRO A 499 20.73 13.55 15.49
N SER A 500 19.98 12.93 14.60
CA SER A 500 18.63 12.42 14.83
C SER A 500 18.66 11.03 15.43
N SER A 501 19.62 10.20 15.02
CA SER A 501 19.80 8.88 15.59
C SER A 501 21.26 8.46 15.66
N ILE A 502 21.52 7.46 16.51
CA ILE A 502 22.78 6.73 16.60
C ILE A 502 22.49 5.23 16.51
N PHE A 503 23.26 4.50 15.71
CA PHE A 503 22.97 3.09 15.44
C PHE A 503 24.18 2.23 15.10
N SER A 504 24.00 0.93 15.24
CA SER A 504 24.97 -0.08 14.80
C SER A 504 24.26 -1.25 14.09
N HIS A 505 24.99 -2.30 13.77
CA HIS A 505 24.45 -3.49 13.10
C HIS A 505 24.99 -4.77 13.72
N LEU A 506 24.09 -5.70 14.08
CA LEU A 506 24.48 -7.01 14.60
C LEU A 506 25.01 -7.87 13.46
N ALA A 507 26.15 -8.52 13.70
CA ALA A 507 26.80 -9.40 12.75
C ALA A 507 26.21 -10.81 12.75
N THR A 508 25.70 -11.27 13.89
CA THR A 508 25.35 -12.68 14.17
C THR A 508 23.96 -12.81 14.80
N ALA A 509 23.03 -11.90 14.44
CA ALA A 509 21.67 -11.92 15.01
C ALA A 509 20.87 -13.17 14.61
N ASP A 510 21.17 -13.77 13.47
CA ASP A 510 20.55 -14.99 12.91
C ASP A 510 21.23 -16.29 13.36
N ASP A 511 22.40 -16.21 14.01
CA ASP A 511 23.16 -17.36 14.46
C ASP A 511 23.05 -17.57 15.98
N PHE A 512 22.50 -18.69 16.39
CA PHE A 512 22.36 -19.05 17.81
C PHE A 512 23.68 -19.47 18.46
N GLU A 513 24.64 -19.97 17.70
CA GLU A 513 25.95 -20.38 18.21
C GLU A 513 26.81 -19.17 18.57
N GLU A 514 26.60 -18.02 17.86
CA GLU A 514 27.32 -16.78 18.05
C GLU A 514 26.55 -15.76 18.96
N THR A 515 25.67 -16.26 19.82
CA THR A 515 24.88 -15.43 20.74
C THR A 515 25.72 -14.55 21.65
N ASP A 516 26.86 -15.04 22.14
CA ASP A 516 27.75 -14.28 23.03
C ASP A 516 28.39 -13.10 22.29
N TYR A 517 28.72 -13.27 21.01
CA TYR A 517 29.23 -12.18 20.19
C TYR A 517 28.15 -11.10 19.95
N ALA A 518 26.92 -11.51 19.65
CA ALA A 518 25.80 -10.60 19.54
C ALA A 518 25.57 -9.78 20.84
N LYS A 519 25.63 -10.43 22.00
CA LYS A 519 25.51 -9.75 23.30
C LYS A 519 26.64 -8.76 23.54
N MET A 520 27.90 -9.13 23.23
CA MET A 520 29.03 -8.23 23.30
C MET A 520 28.81 -6.96 22.44
N GLN A 521 28.28 -7.13 21.21
CA GLN A 521 27.95 -5.99 20.35
C GLN A 521 26.86 -5.10 20.98
N LEU A 522 25.84 -5.71 21.60
CA LEU A 522 24.73 -5.00 22.25
C LEU A 522 25.22 -4.17 23.45
N GLU A 523 26.02 -4.78 24.33
CA GLU A 523 26.61 -4.11 25.50
C GLU A 523 27.55 -2.99 25.08
N TYR A 524 28.38 -3.19 24.06
CA TYR A 524 29.27 -2.15 23.55
C TYR A 524 28.48 -1.01 22.89
N PHE A 525 27.41 -1.32 22.17
CA PHE A 525 26.50 -0.31 21.63
C PHE A 525 25.85 0.53 22.74
N GLU A 526 25.39 -0.15 23.80
CA GLU A 526 24.79 0.55 24.95
C GLU A 526 25.77 1.53 25.58
N LYS A 527 27.03 1.10 25.82
CA LYS A 527 28.10 1.95 26.34
C LYS A 527 28.33 3.18 25.43
N CYS A 528 28.50 2.96 24.12
CA CYS A 528 28.78 4.02 23.16
C CYS A 528 27.61 4.98 23.02
N SER A 529 26.40 4.46 22.85
CA SER A 529 25.21 5.28 22.65
C SER A 529 24.82 6.07 23.88
N ASN A 530 24.96 5.52 25.09
CA ASN A 530 24.73 6.26 26.33
C ASN A 530 25.70 7.40 26.49
N PHE A 531 27.00 7.18 26.21
CA PHE A 531 28.03 8.23 26.26
C PHE A 531 27.73 9.35 25.26
N PHE A 532 27.38 8.99 24.02
CA PHE A 532 27.05 9.94 22.97
C PHE A 532 25.77 10.73 23.29
N CYS A 533 24.68 10.05 23.61
CA CYS A 533 23.38 10.68 23.87
C CYS A 533 23.41 11.61 25.11
N SER A 534 24.10 11.21 26.18
CA SER A 534 24.23 12.03 27.38
C SER A 534 25.00 13.35 27.17
N SER A 535 25.69 13.47 26.04
CA SER A 535 26.42 14.67 25.68
C SER A 535 25.55 15.77 25.06
N PHE A 536 24.31 15.49 24.72
CA PHE A 536 23.38 16.43 24.09
C PHE A 536 22.15 16.67 24.99
N ASP A 537 21.51 17.84 24.87
CA ASP A 537 20.34 18.27 25.64
C ASP A 537 19.01 17.97 24.94
N PHE A 538 19.04 17.23 23.81
CA PHE A 538 17.87 16.77 23.05
C PHE A 538 17.93 15.25 22.87
N GLN A 539 16.76 14.68 22.57
CA GLN A 539 16.64 13.25 22.38
C GLN A 539 17.26 12.79 21.05
N ILE A 540 18.11 11.76 21.13
CA ILE A 540 18.69 11.06 19.98
C ILE A 540 18.18 9.64 19.98
N ILE A 541 17.63 9.20 18.86
CA ILE A 541 17.05 7.86 18.71
C ILE A 541 18.16 6.82 18.62
N ARG A 542 18.07 5.75 19.41
CA ARG A 542 19.03 4.63 19.37
C ARG A 542 18.43 3.44 18.67
N HIS A 543 19.20 2.76 17.81
CA HIS A 543 18.75 1.52 17.19
C HIS A 543 19.89 0.60 16.78
N ILE A 544 19.77 -0.69 17.09
CA ILE A 544 20.76 -1.71 16.73
C ILE A 544 20.09 -2.95 16.12
N LEU A 545 18.89 -3.33 16.57
CA LEU A 545 18.25 -4.57 16.18
C LEU A 545 17.86 -4.56 14.68
N ASN A 546 18.27 -5.62 13.98
CA ASN A 546 17.78 -6.00 12.66
C ASN A 546 16.58 -6.97 12.81
N THR A 547 16.10 -7.57 11.71
CA THR A 547 14.98 -8.51 11.71
C THR A 547 15.04 -9.55 12.83
N ASP A 548 16.17 -10.26 12.92
CA ASP A 548 16.34 -11.37 13.86
C ASP A 548 16.56 -10.86 15.29
N GLY A 549 17.28 -9.75 15.41
CA GLY A 549 17.48 -9.10 16.70
C GLY A 549 16.19 -8.68 17.36
N ILE A 550 15.16 -8.27 16.60
CA ILE A 550 13.84 -7.90 17.14
C ILE A 550 13.22 -9.04 17.94
N LEU A 551 13.33 -10.26 17.45
CA LEU A 551 12.75 -11.45 18.09
C LEU A 551 13.67 -12.05 19.17
N ARG A 552 15.00 -11.95 19.00
CA ARG A 552 15.97 -12.60 19.91
C ARG A 552 16.36 -11.74 21.11
N PHE A 553 16.37 -10.40 20.95
CA PHE A 553 16.90 -9.47 21.97
C PHE A 553 15.90 -8.33 22.24
N PRO A 554 14.66 -8.64 22.62
CA PRO A 554 13.60 -7.63 22.77
C PRO A 554 13.90 -6.57 23.84
N GLU A 555 14.81 -6.82 24.78
CA GLU A 555 15.26 -5.88 25.79
C GLU A 555 16.06 -4.70 25.20
N TYR A 556 16.68 -4.88 23.99
CA TYR A 556 17.49 -3.86 23.32
C TYR A 556 16.76 -3.14 22.17
N GLN A 557 15.42 -3.07 22.22
CA GLN A 557 14.61 -2.39 21.18
C GLN A 557 14.94 -0.88 21.09
N TYR A 558 15.31 -0.28 22.21
CA TYR A 558 15.49 1.17 22.33
C TYR A 558 14.29 1.95 21.75
N GLU A 559 14.56 3.09 21.12
CA GLU A 559 13.53 3.95 20.54
C GLU A 559 13.14 3.51 19.11
N MET A 560 13.95 2.66 18.43
CA MET A 560 13.71 2.27 17.05
C MET A 560 14.36 0.92 16.72
N VAL A 561 13.79 0.21 15.74
CA VAL A 561 14.32 -1.05 15.19
C VAL A 561 14.35 -1.00 13.66
N ARG A 562 15.13 -1.88 13.02
CA ARG A 562 15.23 -1.95 11.55
C ARG A 562 14.72 -3.30 11.04
N LEU A 563 13.58 -3.26 10.36
CA LEU A 563 12.96 -4.44 9.76
C LEU A 563 13.46 -4.61 8.31
N GLY A 564 14.15 -5.70 8.08
CA GLY A 564 14.73 -6.08 6.79
C GLY A 564 14.01 -7.26 6.15
N ILE A 565 14.70 -8.41 6.06
CA ILE A 565 14.25 -9.57 5.28
C ILE A 565 12.93 -10.17 5.77
N GLY A 566 12.63 -10.08 7.06
CA GLY A 566 11.35 -10.53 7.61
C GLY A 566 10.14 -9.77 7.05
N LEU A 567 10.32 -8.50 6.63
CA LEU A 567 9.28 -7.74 5.93
C LEU A 567 8.83 -8.45 4.64
N TYR A 568 9.76 -9.14 3.98
CA TYR A 568 9.53 -9.87 2.72
C TYR A 568 9.05 -11.30 2.94
N GLY A 569 8.75 -11.68 4.19
CA GLY A 569 8.21 -12.98 4.54
C GLY A 569 9.21 -14.12 4.49
N ILE A 570 10.49 -13.82 4.73
CA ILE A 570 11.54 -14.82 4.77
C ILE A 570 11.99 -15.02 6.21
N PRO A 571 11.72 -16.19 6.78
CA PRO A 571 12.18 -16.54 8.11
C PRO A 571 13.67 -16.88 8.07
N THR A 572 14.39 -16.52 9.13
CA THR A 572 15.84 -16.73 9.25
C THR A 572 16.23 -17.48 10.51
N LEU A 573 15.37 -17.56 11.52
CA LEU A 573 15.68 -18.11 12.83
C LEU A 573 15.35 -19.58 13.02
N GLY A 574 14.44 -20.18 12.24
CA GLY A 574 14.06 -21.58 12.39
C GLY A 574 13.44 -21.94 13.76
N ASN A 575 12.81 -21.00 14.45
CA ASN A 575 12.41 -21.11 15.86
C ASN A 575 10.89 -21.10 16.10
N GLY A 576 10.09 -21.56 15.13
CA GLY A 576 8.62 -21.60 15.23
C GLY A 576 7.91 -20.31 14.83
N TYR A 577 8.64 -19.23 14.52
CA TYR A 577 8.08 -18.02 13.89
C TYR A 577 8.02 -18.14 12.36
N ASP A 578 8.58 -19.19 11.80
CA ASP A 578 8.70 -19.41 10.36
C ASP A 578 7.32 -19.48 9.69
N ASP A 579 6.34 -20.11 10.35
CA ASP A 579 4.96 -20.22 9.87
C ASP A 579 4.13 -18.94 10.08
N CYS A 580 4.68 -17.95 10.78
CA CYS A 580 3.99 -16.70 11.08
C CYS A 580 4.19 -15.62 10.00
N LEU A 581 5.12 -15.82 9.07
CA LEU A 581 5.40 -14.88 8.00
C LEU A 581 4.75 -15.32 6.69
N GLU A 582 4.30 -14.36 5.91
CA GLU A 582 3.71 -14.62 4.59
C GLU A 582 4.70 -14.24 3.48
N PRO A 583 4.98 -15.12 2.50
CA PRO A 583 5.87 -14.78 1.38
C PRO A 583 5.29 -13.63 0.56
N VAL A 584 6.10 -12.59 0.36
CA VAL A 584 5.70 -11.38 -0.36
C VAL A 584 5.85 -11.55 -1.87
N SER A 585 6.91 -12.19 -2.32
CA SER A 585 7.28 -12.29 -3.73
C SER A 585 7.11 -13.71 -4.26
N SER A 586 6.48 -13.84 -5.45
CA SER A 586 6.36 -15.09 -6.18
C SER A 586 6.79 -14.87 -7.64
N LEU A 587 7.84 -15.55 -8.07
CA LEU A 587 8.29 -15.50 -9.47
C LEU A 587 7.59 -16.61 -10.25
N LYS A 588 6.84 -16.20 -11.27
CA LYS A 588 6.04 -17.10 -12.10
C LYS A 588 6.34 -16.91 -13.58
N SER A 589 6.15 -17.98 -14.35
CA SER A 589 6.24 -18.02 -15.80
C SER A 589 5.16 -18.93 -16.35
N VAL A 590 5.26 -19.29 -17.64
CA VAL A 590 4.34 -20.19 -18.34
C VAL A 590 5.10 -21.20 -19.18
N ILE A 591 4.45 -22.30 -19.55
CA ILE A 591 4.99 -23.26 -20.52
C ILE A 591 4.74 -22.70 -21.93
N ILE A 592 5.79 -22.51 -22.73
CA ILE A 592 5.67 -22.05 -24.14
C ILE A 592 5.73 -23.18 -25.17
N GLN A 593 6.33 -24.31 -24.79
CA GLN A 593 6.42 -25.51 -25.66
C GLN A 593 6.50 -26.77 -24.82
N ILE A 594 5.90 -27.86 -25.32
CA ILE A 594 6.10 -29.22 -24.80
C ILE A 594 6.46 -30.10 -25.97
N ARG A 595 7.53 -30.91 -25.85
CA ARG A 595 7.91 -31.92 -26.84
C ARG A 595 8.28 -33.22 -26.15
N GLU A 596 7.94 -34.31 -26.83
CA GLU A 596 8.29 -35.68 -26.42
C GLU A 596 9.57 -36.12 -27.14
N TRP A 597 10.48 -36.71 -26.40
CA TRP A 597 11.77 -37.18 -26.89
C TRP A 597 12.07 -38.59 -26.39
N GLU A 598 12.75 -39.37 -27.22
CA GLU A 598 13.14 -40.76 -26.89
C GLU A 598 14.30 -40.80 -25.89
N ALA A 599 14.44 -41.95 -25.19
CA ALA A 599 15.60 -42.22 -24.33
C ALA A 599 16.92 -42.03 -25.09
N GLY A 600 17.96 -41.51 -24.40
CA GLY A 600 19.24 -41.17 -25.00
C GLY A 600 19.32 -39.83 -25.69
N THR A 601 18.20 -39.14 -25.94
CA THR A 601 18.20 -37.77 -26.45
C THR A 601 18.84 -36.81 -25.44
N THR A 602 19.60 -35.84 -25.96
CA THR A 602 20.29 -34.83 -25.14
C THR A 602 19.61 -33.46 -25.22
N ILE A 603 19.50 -32.78 -24.08
CA ILE A 603 18.80 -31.50 -23.95
C ILE A 603 19.78 -30.38 -23.55
N GLY A 604 19.67 -29.25 -24.23
CA GLY A 604 20.33 -27.99 -23.88
C GLY A 604 21.82 -27.90 -24.29
N TYR A 605 22.43 -26.79 -23.95
CA TYR A 605 23.84 -26.49 -24.22
C TYR A 605 24.81 -27.53 -23.62
N GLY A 606 25.82 -27.89 -24.39
CA GLY A 606 26.81 -28.88 -23.98
C GLY A 606 26.26 -30.31 -23.91
N ARG A 607 24.99 -30.51 -24.28
CA ARG A 607 24.32 -31.82 -24.24
C ARG A 607 24.32 -32.47 -22.87
N HIS A 608 24.29 -31.66 -21.80
CA HIS A 608 24.40 -32.15 -20.41
C HIS A 608 23.12 -32.83 -19.91
N GLY A 609 21.94 -32.47 -20.43
CA GLY A 609 20.69 -33.14 -20.11
C GLY A 609 20.55 -34.43 -20.93
N VAL A 610 20.71 -35.61 -20.33
CA VAL A 610 20.55 -36.90 -21.01
C VAL A 610 19.28 -37.59 -20.53
N LEU A 611 18.33 -37.85 -21.43
CA LEU A 611 17.10 -38.53 -21.10
C LEU A 611 17.30 -40.02 -20.87
N LYS A 612 16.93 -40.51 -19.69
CA LYS A 612 17.05 -41.94 -19.31
C LYS A 612 15.86 -42.78 -19.80
N ARG A 613 14.75 -42.12 -20.13
CA ARG A 613 13.50 -42.72 -20.62
C ARG A 613 12.88 -41.82 -21.67
N LYS A 614 11.85 -42.31 -22.35
CA LYS A 614 11.01 -41.47 -23.17
C LYS A 614 10.39 -40.39 -22.28
N SER A 615 10.60 -39.10 -22.58
CA SER A 615 10.26 -37.99 -21.69
C SER A 615 9.59 -36.85 -22.42
N LYS A 616 8.69 -36.15 -21.72
CA LYS A 616 8.09 -34.87 -22.14
C LYS A 616 8.88 -33.73 -21.53
N ILE A 617 9.38 -32.84 -22.38
CA ILE A 617 10.20 -31.70 -21.97
C ILE A 617 9.44 -30.42 -22.25
N ALA A 618 9.22 -29.64 -21.21
CA ALA A 618 8.64 -28.31 -21.30
C ALA A 618 9.76 -27.24 -21.44
N THR A 619 9.49 -26.22 -22.25
CA THR A 619 10.33 -25.03 -22.37
C THR A 619 9.62 -23.86 -21.68
N ILE A 620 10.33 -23.15 -20.83
CA ILE A 620 9.83 -22.04 -19.99
C ILE A 620 10.65 -20.78 -20.31
N PRO A 621 10.02 -19.60 -20.61
CA PRO A 621 10.69 -18.39 -21.07
C PRO A 621 11.19 -17.55 -19.88
N ILE A 622 12.11 -18.11 -19.12
CA ILE A 622 12.88 -17.43 -18.06
C ILE A 622 14.26 -18.07 -17.97
N GLY A 623 15.29 -17.28 -17.86
CA GLY A 623 16.66 -17.76 -17.79
C GLY A 623 17.53 -16.97 -16.81
N TYR A 624 18.87 -17.14 -16.91
CA TYR A 624 19.75 -16.49 -15.95
C TYR A 624 19.81 -14.96 -16.12
N ALA A 625 19.45 -14.40 -17.29
CA ALA A 625 19.31 -12.96 -17.48
C ALA A 625 18.05 -12.38 -16.79
N ASP A 626 17.14 -13.25 -16.33
CA ASP A 626 15.93 -12.90 -15.59
C ASP A 626 16.09 -13.08 -14.07
N GLY A 627 17.19 -13.74 -13.66
CA GLY A 627 17.46 -14.08 -12.27
C GLY A 627 17.30 -15.56 -11.93
N PHE A 628 16.96 -16.43 -12.90
CA PHE A 628 16.94 -17.89 -12.68
C PHE A 628 18.35 -18.46 -12.84
N ASN A 629 19.05 -18.58 -11.72
CA ASN A 629 20.48 -18.85 -11.67
C ASN A 629 20.89 -20.10 -12.47
N ARG A 630 22.02 -20.02 -13.18
CA ARG A 630 22.54 -21.10 -14.01
C ARG A 630 22.87 -22.39 -13.24
N LEU A 631 23.23 -22.27 -11.95
CA LEU A 631 23.48 -23.41 -11.06
C LEU A 631 22.23 -24.28 -10.78
N LEU A 632 21.03 -23.75 -11.07
CA LEU A 632 19.79 -24.51 -11.00
C LEU A 632 19.56 -25.46 -12.19
N GLY A 633 20.48 -25.56 -13.12
CA GLY A 633 20.43 -26.51 -14.23
C GLY A 633 20.68 -27.96 -13.80
N GLN A 634 20.56 -28.89 -14.76
CA GLN A 634 20.94 -30.30 -14.64
C GLN A 634 20.22 -31.05 -13.49
N GLY A 635 18.96 -30.68 -13.18
CA GLY A 635 18.16 -31.32 -12.16
C GLY A 635 18.39 -30.79 -10.73
N VAL A 636 19.27 -29.79 -10.54
CA VAL A 636 19.48 -29.16 -9.24
C VAL A 636 18.24 -28.32 -8.84
N GLY A 637 17.75 -27.50 -9.79
CA GLY A 637 16.54 -26.72 -9.59
C GLY A 637 15.27 -27.51 -9.85
N GLU A 638 14.21 -27.09 -9.19
CA GLU A 638 12.86 -27.56 -9.42
C GLU A 638 11.93 -26.37 -9.64
N VAL A 639 10.84 -26.61 -10.34
CA VAL A 639 9.74 -25.66 -10.50
C VAL A 639 8.41 -26.35 -10.19
N PHE A 640 7.38 -25.59 -9.85
CA PHE A 640 6.09 -26.15 -9.50
C PHE A 640 5.07 -25.92 -10.63
N ILE A 641 4.46 -27.03 -11.10
CA ILE A 641 3.50 -27.04 -12.22
C ILE A 641 2.33 -27.95 -11.85
N ASN A 642 1.13 -27.46 -11.90
CA ASN A 642 -0.12 -28.23 -11.70
C ASN A 642 -0.08 -29.17 -10.50
N GLY A 643 0.37 -28.68 -9.33
CA GLY A 643 0.37 -29.43 -8.09
C GLY A 643 1.61 -30.32 -7.87
N LYS A 644 2.59 -30.31 -8.77
CA LYS A 644 3.81 -31.13 -8.66
C LYS A 644 5.08 -30.32 -8.87
N ARG A 645 6.15 -30.74 -8.19
CA ARG A 645 7.51 -30.27 -8.43
C ARG A 645 8.13 -31.07 -9.57
N VAL A 646 8.75 -30.38 -10.50
CA VAL A 646 9.44 -30.97 -11.66
C VAL A 646 10.86 -30.45 -11.75
N PRO A 647 11.85 -31.31 -12.05
CA PRO A 647 13.25 -30.89 -12.11
C PRO A 647 13.56 -30.17 -13.41
N THR A 648 14.53 -29.28 -13.35
CA THR A 648 15.18 -28.71 -14.55
C THR A 648 15.97 -29.80 -15.28
N ILE A 649 16.15 -29.65 -16.59
CA ILE A 649 16.99 -30.56 -17.38
C ILE A 649 17.90 -29.78 -18.32
N GLY A 650 19.15 -30.25 -18.43
CA GLY A 650 20.18 -29.52 -19.17
C GLY A 650 20.58 -28.21 -18.48
N ASN A 651 21.35 -27.40 -19.16
CA ASN A 651 21.80 -26.10 -18.64
C ASN A 651 20.69 -25.05 -18.76
N ILE A 652 20.58 -24.17 -17.77
CA ILE A 652 19.76 -22.94 -17.89
C ILE A 652 20.39 -22.04 -18.93
N CYS A 653 19.59 -21.57 -19.90
CA CYS A 653 20.02 -20.64 -20.93
C CYS A 653 19.84 -19.17 -20.47
N MET A 654 20.17 -18.22 -21.32
CA MET A 654 20.06 -16.79 -21.03
C MET A 654 18.62 -16.38 -20.72
N ASP A 655 17.68 -16.79 -21.59
CA ASP A 655 16.29 -16.32 -21.58
C ASP A 655 15.26 -17.46 -21.41
N ILE A 656 15.71 -18.72 -21.41
CA ILE A 656 14.83 -19.90 -21.28
C ILE A 656 15.52 -21.03 -20.51
N PHE A 657 14.70 -21.94 -19.96
CA PHE A 657 15.18 -23.23 -19.46
C PHE A 657 14.20 -24.35 -19.83
N MET A 658 14.64 -25.59 -19.63
CA MET A 658 13.85 -26.78 -19.86
C MET A 658 13.60 -27.53 -18.56
N ALA A 659 12.42 -28.15 -18.44
CA ALA A 659 12.02 -28.98 -17.31
C ALA A 659 11.43 -30.31 -17.77
N ASP A 660 11.70 -31.39 -17.03
CA ASP A 660 11.13 -32.72 -17.29
C ASP A 660 9.72 -32.82 -16.70
N VAL A 661 8.69 -32.72 -17.55
CA VAL A 661 7.27 -32.79 -17.18
C VAL A 661 6.63 -34.13 -17.50
N THR A 662 7.42 -35.19 -17.64
CA THR A 662 6.95 -36.51 -18.05
C THR A 662 5.83 -37.03 -17.16
N ASP A 663 5.93 -36.82 -15.86
CA ASP A 663 5.01 -37.33 -14.84
C ASP A 663 3.95 -36.30 -14.40
N VAL A 664 3.78 -35.22 -15.18
CA VAL A 664 2.85 -34.14 -14.89
C VAL A 664 1.92 -33.92 -16.09
N GLU A 665 0.63 -33.90 -15.84
CA GLU A 665 -0.34 -33.51 -16.86
C GLU A 665 -0.31 -31.97 -16.99
N CYS A 666 0.18 -31.49 -18.13
CA CYS A 666 0.31 -30.06 -18.40
C CYS A 666 0.20 -29.75 -19.89
N LYS A 667 -0.08 -28.49 -20.21
CA LYS A 667 -0.24 -27.95 -21.57
C LYS A 667 0.49 -26.61 -21.72
N ILE A 668 0.66 -26.17 -22.94
CA ILE A 668 1.15 -24.82 -23.25
C ILE A 668 0.23 -23.78 -22.63
N GLY A 669 0.80 -22.77 -21.99
CA GLY A 669 0.10 -21.72 -21.24
C GLY A 669 -0.11 -22.03 -19.75
N ASP A 670 0.16 -23.27 -19.28
CA ASP A 670 0.09 -23.58 -17.86
C ASP A 670 1.13 -22.79 -17.06
N LYS A 671 0.72 -22.33 -15.86
CA LYS A 671 1.57 -21.53 -14.96
C LYS A 671 2.70 -22.38 -14.36
N VAL A 672 3.87 -21.78 -14.28
CA VAL A 672 5.07 -22.35 -13.69
C VAL A 672 5.52 -21.44 -12.55
N GLU A 673 5.51 -21.94 -11.31
CA GLU A 673 6.09 -21.21 -10.17
C GLU A 673 7.57 -21.56 -10.04
N ILE A 674 8.41 -20.53 -10.10
CA ILE A 674 9.87 -20.64 -9.94
C ILE A 674 10.22 -20.60 -8.46
N PHE A 675 9.69 -19.63 -7.74
CA PHE A 675 9.65 -19.55 -6.29
C PHE A 675 8.39 -18.80 -5.83
N GLY A 676 7.94 -19.08 -4.62
CA GLY A 676 6.74 -18.52 -4.04
C GLY A 676 6.22 -19.37 -2.89
N LYS A 677 4.94 -19.69 -2.95
CA LYS A 677 4.27 -20.48 -1.88
C LYS A 677 4.70 -21.95 -1.86
N ASN A 678 4.94 -22.57 -3.03
CA ASN A 678 5.21 -24.02 -3.14
C ASN A 678 6.71 -24.33 -3.16
N ILE A 679 7.54 -23.39 -3.56
CA ILE A 679 9.01 -23.46 -3.54
C ILE A 679 9.50 -22.17 -2.89
N SER A 680 10.04 -22.28 -1.67
CA SER A 680 10.49 -21.08 -0.95
C SER A 680 11.78 -20.50 -1.57
N VAL A 681 11.94 -19.17 -1.44
CA VAL A 681 13.19 -18.49 -1.85
C VAL A 681 14.40 -19.07 -1.09
N THR A 682 14.21 -19.44 0.18
CA THR A 682 15.26 -20.07 1.02
C THR A 682 15.69 -21.42 0.44
N GLU A 683 14.74 -22.24 -0.03
CA GLU A 683 15.06 -23.51 -0.69
C GLU A 683 15.88 -23.31 -1.97
N VAL A 684 15.47 -22.34 -2.80
CA VAL A 684 16.22 -21.99 -4.02
C VAL A 684 17.64 -21.53 -3.69
N ALA A 685 17.79 -20.67 -2.69
CA ALA A 685 19.09 -20.17 -2.23
C ALA A 685 20.00 -21.32 -1.77
N ASN A 686 19.48 -22.22 -0.92
CA ASN A 686 20.23 -23.36 -0.40
C ASN A 686 20.72 -24.31 -1.51
N LYS A 687 19.91 -24.54 -2.56
CA LYS A 687 20.28 -25.39 -3.70
C LYS A 687 21.48 -24.87 -4.49
N ILE A 688 21.74 -23.58 -4.46
CA ILE A 688 22.86 -22.94 -5.17
C ILE A 688 23.95 -22.39 -4.23
N GLY A 689 23.85 -22.65 -2.92
CA GLY A 689 24.85 -22.27 -1.92
C GLY A 689 24.92 -20.77 -1.66
N THR A 690 23.77 -20.09 -1.68
CA THR A 690 23.67 -18.66 -1.37
C THR A 690 22.56 -18.34 -0.36
N ILE A 691 22.24 -17.07 -0.20
CA ILE A 691 21.25 -16.57 0.74
C ILE A 691 19.99 -16.03 0.02
N PRO A 692 18.82 -16.04 0.67
CA PRO A 692 17.56 -15.54 0.09
C PRO A 692 17.64 -14.12 -0.48
N TYR A 693 18.42 -13.25 0.14
CA TYR A 693 18.66 -11.88 -0.32
C TYR A 693 19.16 -11.81 -1.77
N GLU A 694 20.14 -12.67 -2.11
CA GLU A 694 20.71 -12.70 -3.46
C GLU A 694 19.70 -13.20 -4.48
N VAL A 695 18.93 -14.23 -4.14
CA VAL A 695 17.87 -14.75 -5.03
C VAL A 695 16.83 -13.69 -5.33
N LEU A 696 16.33 -12.99 -4.31
CA LEU A 696 15.32 -11.92 -4.51
C LEU A 696 15.87 -10.76 -5.35
N THR A 697 17.08 -10.28 -5.03
CA THR A 697 17.67 -9.11 -5.70
C THR A 697 18.18 -9.43 -7.10
N SER A 698 18.34 -10.71 -7.44
CA SER A 698 18.74 -11.15 -8.79
C SER A 698 17.62 -11.06 -9.83
N VAL A 699 16.35 -10.94 -9.40
CA VAL A 699 15.23 -10.81 -10.34
C VAL A 699 15.37 -9.52 -11.15
N ALA A 700 15.63 -9.68 -12.44
CA ALA A 700 15.98 -8.58 -13.35
C ALA A 700 14.86 -7.54 -13.46
N PRO A 701 15.20 -6.26 -13.69
CA PRO A 701 14.19 -5.18 -13.86
C PRO A 701 13.23 -5.42 -15.03
N ARG A 702 13.63 -6.18 -16.05
CA ARG A 702 12.79 -6.53 -17.22
C ARG A 702 11.62 -7.46 -16.87
N ILE A 703 11.66 -8.20 -15.74
CA ILE A 703 10.54 -8.97 -15.24
C ILE A 703 9.51 -7.99 -14.65
N LYS A 704 8.28 -8.01 -15.18
CA LYS A 704 7.21 -7.11 -14.73
C LYS A 704 6.83 -7.46 -13.28
N ARG A 705 6.72 -6.44 -12.40
CA ARG A 705 6.18 -6.57 -11.05
C ARG A 705 4.68 -6.33 -11.10
N ILE A 706 3.92 -7.28 -10.53
CA ILE A 706 2.46 -7.18 -10.42
C ILE A 706 2.14 -7.13 -8.93
N TYR A 707 1.57 -6.01 -8.50
CA TYR A 707 1.20 -5.79 -7.10
C TYR A 707 -0.27 -6.12 -6.90
N TYR A 708 -0.57 -6.87 -5.84
CA TYR A 708 -1.93 -7.23 -5.51
C TYR A 708 -2.16 -7.25 -3.99
N ARG A 709 -3.43 -7.19 -3.59
CA ARG A 709 -3.90 -7.39 -2.21
C ARG A 709 -4.94 -8.50 -2.24
N GLU A 710 -4.80 -9.52 -1.41
CA GLU A 710 -5.76 -10.63 -1.27
C GLU A 710 -6.75 -10.35 -0.12
#